data_471025d99f06892a9cc2bb6e89d99f13
#
_entry.id   471025d99f06892a9cc2bb6e89d99f13
#
_cell.length_a   1.000
_cell.length_b   1.000
_cell.length_c   1.000
_cell.angle_alpha   90.00
_cell.angle_beta   90.00
_cell.angle_gamma   90.00
#
_symmetry.space_group_name_H-M   'P 1'
#
loop_
_entity.id
_entity.type
_entity.pdbx_description
1 polymer ?
#
loop_
_entity_poly.entity_id
_entity_poly.type
_entity_poly.pdbx_seq_one_letter_code
_entity_poly.pdbx_strand_id
1 'polypeptide(L)'
;MKKRYLIYFTTILTFLILLIFYKKSNNKELESSIIYNKILNYSITKNLEKLSIDNNFQKNSAEDYFFRGLKSYYNNDFLQAKELLRHAELKNSKDSILKLYLNFFINNCIYKLSGSGDLQRIRYIIDSVDKYPILANDTNFIWENFSTILSNKKDRKTAIYLLEKYIKDSDNTTPANKLKLKGYVAIFKMMNKNYAESIYLFYDIISEAENIKDINLRNSIKIKAYEYIGNMHFILHDYETAIEKYNLAIDIPMKDQYENASSKYGAYTNRTASYIQLKKYSTAREYSKKTLEIIPFLPDKIVDGVKIFVYNNLARIELYQNNLEKAKEYLKLCDELLYQNKNMGILNNDVFVELSYCELYIEEKNYLLAEKLLEEISIKNSINQLGFESEIYSLQMELYEKTKEFDKYSIAHEKLIHVNKEFDFQVKKDYLKFIEKSFIADQLKEQEKISNLKIRLLIYSILIITAFIFFQITRIFRLKKNNFIDQLTNVYNRKYLNKILENLDKKNSKSIELGVLMLDIDYFKKYNDNYGHIQGDYVIKSVAEILNSSIERGDCVIRYGGEEFLIILKNRNSLDLENIYMKLFKRLEEKNIPHKFSLVSDHVTLSVGGAKNIVKNSTDLSNLINDADSSLYQSKERGRDRFTLFENHN
;
A
#
# COMPACT_ATOMS: atom_id res chain seq x y z
N MET A 1 3.14 -25.21 20.93
CA MET A 1 3.46 -23.99 20.17
C MET A 1 2.58 -23.78 18.94
N LYS A 2 2.36 -24.75 18.03
CA LYS A 2 1.54 -24.56 16.80
C LYS A 2 0.12 -24.00 16.99
N LYS A 3 -0.60 -24.38 18.08
CA LYS A 3 -1.96 -23.87 18.35
C LYS A 3 -2.01 -22.37 18.72
N ARG A 4 -0.98 -21.83 19.40
CA ARG A 4 -0.94 -20.40 19.76
C ARG A 4 -0.66 -19.51 18.54
N TYR A 5 0.24 -19.92 17.64
CA TYR A 5 0.52 -19.16 16.39
C TYR A 5 -0.69 -19.16 15.44
N LEU A 6 -1.45 -20.26 15.39
CA LEU A 6 -2.66 -20.31 14.57
C LEU A 6 -3.75 -19.37 15.13
N ILE A 7 -3.87 -19.24 16.45
CA ILE A 7 -4.81 -18.32 17.10
C ILE A 7 -4.41 -16.85 16.85
N TYR A 8 -3.11 -16.50 16.93
CA TYR A 8 -2.65 -15.15 16.62
C TYR A 8 -2.85 -14.81 15.14
N PHE A 9 -2.56 -15.74 14.23
CA PHE A 9 -2.76 -15.53 12.79
C PHE A 9 -4.26 -15.38 12.44
N THR A 10 -5.12 -16.20 13.04
CA THR A 10 -6.59 -16.08 12.84
C THR A 10 -7.15 -14.80 13.44
N THR A 11 -6.67 -14.33 14.61
CA THR A 11 -7.08 -13.04 15.20
C THR A 11 -6.64 -11.84 14.37
N ILE A 12 -5.42 -11.84 13.81
CA ILE A 12 -4.95 -10.77 12.92
C ILE A 12 -5.74 -10.79 11.61
N LEU A 13 -6.00 -11.97 11.04
CA LEU A 13 -6.77 -12.10 9.81
C LEU A 13 -8.24 -11.68 10.00
N THR A 14 -8.87 -12.04 11.11
CA THR A 14 -10.23 -11.57 11.46
C THR A 14 -10.29 -10.07 11.69
N PHE A 15 -9.26 -9.48 12.32
CA PHE A 15 -9.18 -8.03 12.50
C PHE A 15 -9.02 -7.28 11.18
N LEU A 16 -8.18 -7.79 10.26
CA LEU A 16 -8.04 -7.25 8.90
C LEU A 16 -9.33 -7.37 8.09
N ILE A 17 -10.01 -8.50 8.17
CA ILE A 17 -11.31 -8.72 7.51
C ILE A 17 -12.36 -7.76 8.09
N LEU A 18 -12.42 -7.58 9.41
CA LEU A 18 -13.33 -6.63 10.06
C LEU A 18 -13.04 -5.18 9.65
N LEU A 19 -11.77 -4.79 9.50
CA LEU A 19 -11.37 -3.47 8.99
C LEU A 19 -11.83 -3.25 7.54
N ILE A 20 -11.70 -4.25 6.67
CA ILE A 20 -12.17 -4.19 5.28
C ILE A 20 -13.71 -4.08 5.23
N PHE A 21 -14.43 -4.85 6.05
CA PHE A 21 -15.89 -4.78 6.16
C PHE A 21 -16.36 -3.44 6.73
N TYR A 22 -15.67 -2.90 7.74
CA TYR A 22 -15.97 -1.58 8.31
C TYR A 22 -15.81 -0.46 7.28
N LYS A 23 -14.69 -0.43 6.52
CA LYS A 23 -14.46 0.54 5.44
C LYS A 23 -15.48 0.42 4.30
N LYS A 24 -15.89 -0.80 3.95
CA LYS A 24 -16.92 -1.04 2.93
C LYS A 24 -18.33 -0.65 3.40
N SER A 25 -18.62 -0.79 4.68
CA SER A 25 -19.87 -0.37 5.30
C SER A 25 -20.03 1.15 5.29
N ASN A 26 -18.96 1.90 5.59
CA ASN A 26 -19.00 3.37 5.64
C ASN A 26 -19.23 3.99 4.24
N ASN A 27 -18.66 3.41 3.18
CA ASN A 27 -18.97 3.86 1.82
C ASN A 27 -20.43 3.62 1.45
N LYS A 28 -21.02 2.49 1.84
CA LYS A 28 -22.44 2.21 1.63
C LYS A 28 -23.33 3.21 2.39
N GLU A 29 -22.94 3.61 3.59
CA GLU A 29 -23.64 4.64 4.36
C GLU A 29 -23.66 5.98 3.60
N LEU A 30 -22.52 6.39 3.02
CA LEU A 30 -22.44 7.60 2.22
C LEU A 30 -23.24 7.48 0.91
N GLU A 31 -23.06 6.38 0.17
CA GLU A 31 -23.77 6.14 -1.10
C GLU A 31 -25.28 6.02 -0.94
N SER A 32 -25.77 5.56 0.21
CA SER A 32 -27.20 5.52 0.54
C SER A 32 -27.74 6.86 1.03
N SER A 33 -26.87 7.84 1.33
CA SER A 33 -27.28 9.15 1.83
C SER A 33 -28.02 9.96 0.77
N ILE A 34 -29.20 10.43 1.10
CA ILE A 34 -29.98 11.35 0.26
C ILE A 34 -29.20 12.65 -0.02
N ILE A 35 -28.45 13.13 0.96
CA ILE A 35 -27.61 14.33 0.85
C ILE A 35 -26.53 14.14 -0.20
N TYR A 36 -25.76 13.06 -0.11
CA TYR A 36 -24.71 12.75 -1.08
C TYR A 36 -25.27 12.61 -2.49
N ASN A 37 -26.32 11.84 -2.66
CA ASN A 37 -26.91 11.59 -3.98
C ASN A 37 -27.49 12.87 -4.63
N LYS A 38 -28.11 13.76 -3.87
CA LYS A 38 -28.60 15.05 -4.40
C LYS A 38 -27.45 15.97 -4.81
N ILE A 39 -26.36 16.04 -4.03
CA ILE A 39 -25.18 16.83 -4.38
C ILE A 39 -24.52 16.25 -5.64
N LEU A 40 -24.36 14.92 -5.71
CA LEU A 40 -23.81 14.24 -6.88
C LEU A 40 -24.65 14.49 -8.14
N ASN A 41 -25.96 14.34 -8.05
CA ASN A 41 -26.88 14.61 -9.15
C ASN A 41 -26.80 16.04 -9.64
N TYR A 42 -26.70 17.03 -8.73
CA TYR A 42 -26.47 18.42 -9.09
C TYR A 42 -25.13 18.60 -9.78
N SER A 43 -24.07 18.00 -9.28
CA SER A 43 -22.73 18.11 -9.86
C SER A 43 -22.67 17.62 -11.31
N ILE A 44 -23.46 16.60 -11.64
CA ILE A 44 -23.58 16.02 -12.98
C ILE A 44 -24.47 16.88 -13.89
N THR A 45 -25.64 17.29 -13.40
CA THR A 45 -26.70 17.89 -14.25
C THR A 45 -26.73 19.42 -14.23
N LYS A 46 -26.06 20.04 -13.23
CA LYS A 46 -26.10 21.50 -12.97
C LYS A 46 -27.52 22.07 -12.82
N ASN A 47 -28.50 21.22 -12.58
CA ASN A 47 -29.90 21.62 -12.43
C ASN A 47 -30.23 21.87 -10.96
N LEU A 48 -30.47 23.16 -10.59
CA LEU A 48 -30.80 23.60 -9.22
C LEU A 48 -32.12 23.03 -8.70
N GLU A 49 -33.07 22.66 -9.59
CA GLU A 49 -34.33 22.04 -9.18
C GLU A 49 -34.11 20.67 -8.54
N LYS A 50 -33.08 19.97 -8.95
CA LYS A 50 -32.68 18.68 -8.35
C LYS A 50 -32.13 18.79 -6.93
N LEU A 51 -31.78 19.98 -6.48
CA LEU A 51 -31.51 20.29 -5.07
C LEU A 51 -32.78 20.61 -4.28
N SER A 52 -33.96 20.71 -4.94
CA SER A 52 -35.22 20.96 -4.26
C SER A 52 -35.59 19.81 -3.32
N ILE A 53 -36.28 20.15 -2.27
CA ILE A 53 -36.72 19.23 -1.22
C ILE A 53 -37.86 18.40 -1.78
N ASP A 54 -37.70 17.06 -1.81
CA ASP A 54 -38.88 16.20 -1.92
C ASP A 54 -39.73 16.38 -0.67
N ASN A 55 -41.02 16.21 -0.78
CA ASN A 55 -42.03 16.35 0.31
C ASN A 55 -41.73 15.48 1.56
N ASN A 56 -40.60 14.79 1.59
CA ASN A 56 -40.20 13.89 2.65
C ASN A 56 -39.43 14.54 3.81
N PHE A 57 -39.00 15.79 3.69
CA PHE A 57 -38.35 16.50 4.79
C PHE A 57 -39.32 17.42 5.53
N GLN A 58 -39.29 17.38 6.85
CA GLN A 58 -40.09 18.29 7.67
C GLN A 58 -39.66 19.73 7.43
N LYS A 59 -40.61 20.63 7.17
CA LYS A 59 -40.33 22.06 7.02
C LYS A 59 -39.57 22.59 8.23
N ASN A 60 -38.49 23.35 7.98
CA ASN A 60 -37.55 23.84 8.99
C ASN A 60 -36.75 22.77 9.71
N SER A 61 -36.56 21.55 9.12
CA SER A 61 -35.56 20.58 9.59
C SER A 61 -34.14 21.03 9.24
N ALA A 62 -33.11 20.28 9.74
CA ALA A 62 -31.71 20.53 9.39
C ALA A 62 -31.47 20.38 7.89
N GLU A 63 -32.07 19.36 7.28
CA GLU A 63 -31.95 19.07 5.85
C GLU A 63 -32.66 20.14 5.01
N ASP A 64 -33.86 20.66 5.44
CA ASP A 64 -34.54 21.75 4.78
C ASP A 64 -33.66 22.99 4.71
N TYR A 65 -33.11 23.41 5.85
CA TYR A 65 -32.19 24.54 5.89
C TYR A 65 -30.95 24.30 5.04
N PHE A 66 -30.39 23.07 5.06
CA PHE A 66 -29.22 22.72 4.28
C PHE A 66 -29.47 22.87 2.78
N PHE A 67 -30.53 22.27 2.23
CA PHE A 67 -30.77 22.34 0.79
C PHE A 67 -31.17 23.76 0.32
N ARG A 68 -31.89 24.54 1.14
CA ARG A 68 -32.15 25.96 0.88
C ARG A 68 -30.84 26.75 0.87
N GLY A 69 -29.93 26.46 1.81
CA GLY A 69 -28.60 27.06 1.86
C GLY A 69 -27.75 26.69 0.63
N LEU A 70 -27.81 25.44 0.16
CA LEU A 70 -27.14 25.02 -1.08
C LEU A 70 -27.68 25.76 -2.31
N LYS A 71 -29.00 25.95 -2.40
CA LYS A 71 -29.60 26.71 -3.49
C LYS A 71 -29.10 28.16 -3.51
N SER A 72 -29.05 28.83 -2.34
CA SER A 72 -28.45 30.17 -2.23
C SER A 72 -26.95 30.17 -2.58
N TYR A 73 -26.21 29.16 -2.12
CA TYR A 73 -24.76 29.01 -2.45
C TYR A 73 -24.51 28.96 -3.95
N TYR A 74 -25.26 28.12 -4.67
CA TYR A 74 -25.10 27.97 -6.12
C TYR A 74 -25.67 29.13 -6.91
N ASN A 75 -26.51 29.96 -6.31
CA ASN A 75 -26.94 31.24 -6.85
C ASN A 75 -25.98 32.40 -6.49
N ASN A 76 -24.82 32.12 -5.90
CA ASN A 76 -23.80 33.06 -5.44
C ASN A 76 -24.27 34.02 -4.32
N ASP A 77 -25.38 33.75 -3.66
CA ASP A 77 -25.78 34.46 -2.44
C ASP A 77 -25.15 33.81 -1.21
N PHE A 78 -23.85 34.09 -1.03
CA PHE A 78 -23.04 33.44 0.02
C PHE A 78 -23.43 33.90 1.43
N LEU A 79 -23.99 35.09 1.58
CA LEU A 79 -24.44 35.59 2.88
C LEU A 79 -25.67 34.81 3.36
N GLN A 80 -26.70 34.73 2.52
CA GLN A 80 -27.92 33.97 2.82
C GLN A 80 -27.61 32.47 2.94
N ALA A 81 -26.74 31.95 2.07
CA ALA A 81 -26.29 30.56 2.14
C ALA A 81 -25.68 30.26 3.51
N LYS A 82 -24.74 31.09 3.99
CA LYS A 82 -24.08 30.93 5.28
C LYS A 82 -25.05 30.94 6.45
N GLU A 83 -26.04 31.83 6.44
CA GLU A 83 -27.06 31.90 7.50
C GLU A 83 -27.93 30.64 7.52
N LEU A 84 -28.44 30.21 6.38
CA LEU A 84 -29.25 29.00 6.26
C LEU A 84 -28.47 27.75 6.67
N LEU A 85 -27.22 27.62 6.23
CA LEU A 85 -26.35 26.48 6.59
C LEU A 85 -26.01 26.47 8.09
N ARG A 86 -25.85 27.63 8.73
CA ARG A 86 -25.68 27.71 10.20
C ARG A 86 -26.96 27.29 10.94
N HIS A 87 -28.16 27.67 10.45
CA HIS A 87 -29.40 27.15 11.01
C HIS A 87 -29.51 25.63 10.88
N ALA A 88 -29.07 25.05 9.76
CA ALA A 88 -28.98 23.62 9.59
C ALA A 88 -27.98 22.99 10.59
N GLU A 89 -26.83 23.62 10.80
CA GLU A 89 -25.78 23.15 11.75
C GLU A 89 -26.33 23.12 13.19
N LEU A 90 -27.04 24.14 13.63
CA LEU A 90 -27.66 24.20 14.96
C LEU A 90 -28.72 23.11 15.19
N LYS A 91 -29.42 22.70 14.14
CA LYS A 91 -30.46 21.67 14.19
C LYS A 91 -29.95 20.26 13.95
N ASN A 92 -28.75 20.10 13.40
CA ASN A 92 -28.17 18.79 13.16
C ASN A 92 -27.59 18.21 14.45
N SER A 93 -28.29 17.27 15.05
CA SER A 93 -27.87 16.65 16.30
C SER A 93 -27.02 15.38 16.15
N LYS A 94 -27.09 14.64 15.01
CA LYS A 94 -26.51 13.30 14.91
C LYS A 94 -26.01 12.88 13.52
N ASP A 95 -26.46 13.50 12.43
CA ASP A 95 -26.05 13.06 11.08
C ASP A 95 -24.63 13.49 10.76
N SER A 96 -23.73 12.50 10.68
CA SER A 96 -22.30 12.71 10.41
C SER A 96 -22.02 13.16 8.96
N ILE A 97 -22.84 12.74 8.01
CA ILE A 97 -22.72 13.13 6.59
C ILE A 97 -23.18 14.55 6.40
N LEU A 98 -24.34 14.91 6.96
CA LEU A 98 -24.81 16.28 6.96
C LEU A 98 -23.79 17.22 7.61
N LYS A 99 -23.20 16.83 8.74
CA LYS A 99 -22.16 17.60 9.44
C LYS A 99 -20.93 17.82 8.57
N LEU A 100 -20.50 16.80 7.81
CA LEU A 100 -19.37 16.91 6.87
C LEU A 100 -19.64 17.98 5.80
N TYR A 101 -20.80 17.90 5.12
CA TYR A 101 -21.15 18.84 4.08
C TYR A 101 -21.46 20.26 4.62
N LEU A 102 -22.03 20.39 5.82
CA LEU A 102 -22.18 21.68 6.49
C LEU A 102 -20.80 22.35 6.72
N ASN A 103 -19.82 21.61 7.24
CA ASN A 103 -18.49 22.17 7.40
C ASN A 103 -17.88 22.59 6.07
N PHE A 104 -18.07 21.79 5.01
CA PHE A 104 -17.59 22.11 3.68
C PHE A 104 -18.20 23.41 3.12
N PHE A 105 -19.52 23.50 3.04
CA PHE A 105 -20.19 24.64 2.42
C PHE A 105 -20.13 25.91 3.27
N ILE A 106 -20.19 25.82 4.60
CA ILE A 106 -19.99 26.97 5.48
C ILE A 106 -18.57 27.53 5.34
N ASN A 107 -17.54 26.66 5.28
CA ASN A 107 -16.18 27.09 5.04
C ASN A 107 -16.03 27.84 3.72
N ASN A 108 -16.63 27.32 2.66
CA ASN A 108 -16.60 27.97 1.35
C ASN A 108 -17.37 29.30 1.34
N CYS A 109 -18.51 29.42 2.04
CA CYS A 109 -19.20 30.70 2.22
C CYS A 109 -18.35 31.72 2.98
N ILE A 110 -17.71 31.30 4.07
CA ILE A 110 -16.78 32.16 4.84
C ILE A 110 -15.65 32.68 3.92
N TYR A 111 -15.04 31.79 3.16
CA TYR A 111 -13.98 32.16 2.20
C TYR A 111 -14.48 33.18 1.16
N LYS A 112 -15.65 32.93 0.54
CA LYS A 112 -16.22 33.84 -0.47
C LYS A 112 -16.56 35.24 0.09
N LEU A 113 -16.90 35.33 1.38
CA LEU A 113 -17.27 36.59 2.04
C LEU A 113 -16.07 37.33 2.64
N SER A 114 -15.04 36.62 3.12
CA SER A 114 -13.95 37.22 3.89
C SER A 114 -12.56 37.00 3.27
N GLY A 115 -12.44 36.23 2.20
CA GLY A 115 -11.17 35.85 1.57
C GLY A 115 -10.34 34.83 2.33
N SER A 116 -10.79 34.32 3.47
CA SER A 116 -10.09 33.27 4.23
C SER A 116 -11.04 32.22 4.77
N GLY A 117 -10.61 30.95 4.77
CA GLY A 117 -11.37 29.83 5.30
C GLY A 117 -11.20 29.62 6.82
N ASP A 118 -12.04 28.73 7.38
CA ASP A 118 -12.00 28.32 8.77
C ASP A 118 -11.18 27.03 8.92
N LEU A 119 -10.01 27.13 9.55
CA LEU A 119 -9.08 26.02 9.73
C LEU A 119 -9.66 24.87 10.57
N GLN A 120 -10.53 25.16 11.54
CA GLN A 120 -11.14 24.10 12.37
C GLN A 120 -12.11 23.25 11.53
N ARG A 121 -12.86 23.89 10.64
CA ARG A 121 -13.75 23.19 9.70
C ARG A 121 -12.97 22.34 8.71
N ILE A 122 -11.86 22.86 8.19
CA ILE A 122 -10.98 22.12 7.28
C ILE A 122 -10.40 20.87 7.98
N ARG A 123 -9.94 20.98 9.22
CA ARG A 123 -9.50 19.83 10.00
C ARG A 123 -10.58 18.77 10.14
N TYR A 124 -11.78 19.20 10.53
CA TYR A 124 -12.93 18.29 10.65
C TYR A 124 -13.22 17.55 9.33
N ILE A 125 -13.16 18.26 8.19
CA ILE A 125 -13.39 17.67 6.87
C ILE A 125 -12.33 16.61 6.57
N ILE A 126 -11.04 16.88 6.81
CA ILE A 126 -9.95 15.93 6.58
C ILE A 126 -10.11 14.68 7.45
N ASP A 127 -10.36 14.85 8.74
CA ASP A 127 -10.58 13.73 9.66
C ASP A 127 -11.81 12.89 9.27
N SER A 128 -12.84 13.54 8.69
CA SER A 128 -14.05 12.86 8.23
C SER A 128 -13.87 12.15 6.89
N VAL A 129 -13.01 12.66 5.99
CA VAL A 129 -12.73 12.03 4.68
C VAL A 129 -12.07 10.67 4.83
N ASP A 130 -11.25 10.45 5.86
CA ASP A 130 -10.70 9.12 6.16
C ASP A 130 -11.79 8.08 6.49
N LYS A 131 -12.91 8.54 7.03
CA LYS A 131 -14.08 7.68 7.29
C LYS A 131 -14.79 7.27 5.98
N TYR A 132 -14.78 8.13 4.96
CA TYR A 132 -15.46 7.91 3.68
C TYR A 132 -14.46 7.87 2.51
N PRO A 133 -13.83 6.72 2.22
CA PRO A 133 -12.78 6.59 1.22
C PRO A 133 -13.15 7.04 -0.21
N ILE A 134 -14.42 7.06 -0.55
CA ILE A 134 -14.88 7.57 -1.85
C ILE A 134 -14.61 9.07 -1.99
N LEU A 135 -14.77 9.85 -0.92
CA LEU A 135 -14.47 11.30 -0.88
C LEU A 135 -12.95 11.54 -0.86
N ALA A 136 -12.17 10.61 -0.31
CA ALA A 136 -10.72 10.66 -0.33
C ALA A 136 -10.13 10.66 -1.75
N ASN A 137 -10.88 10.11 -2.71
CA ASN A 137 -10.50 10.10 -4.12
C ASN A 137 -11.05 11.30 -4.91
N ASP A 138 -11.89 12.14 -4.33
CA ASP A 138 -12.34 13.40 -4.93
C ASP A 138 -11.35 14.52 -4.61
N THR A 139 -10.32 14.64 -5.46
CA THR A 139 -9.29 15.66 -5.29
C THR A 139 -9.82 17.08 -5.45
N ASN A 140 -10.94 17.28 -6.16
CA ASN A 140 -11.57 18.59 -6.31
C ASN A 140 -12.24 19.01 -4.99
N PHE A 141 -12.94 18.10 -4.33
CA PHE A 141 -13.51 18.32 -3.00
C PHE A 141 -12.43 18.73 -1.98
N ILE A 142 -11.30 18.02 -1.99
CA ILE A 142 -10.15 18.33 -1.14
C ILE A 142 -9.57 19.69 -1.51
N TRP A 143 -9.31 19.96 -2.80
CA TRP A 143 -8.74 21.21 -3.28
C TRP A 143 -9.60 22.42 -2.93
N GLU A 144 -10.92 22.37 -3.14
CA GLU A 144 -11.83 23.46 -2.82
C GLU A 144 -11.75 23.87 -1.35
N ASN A 145 -11.56 22.92 -0.44
CA ASN A 145 -11.38 23.22 0.97
C ASN A 145 -10.02 23.85 1.28
N PHE A 146 -8.93 23.28 0.75
CA PHE A 146 -7.60 23.80 1.01
C PHE A 146 -7.35 25.15 0.33
N SER A 147 -7.91 25.38 -0.85
CA SER A 147 -7.79 26.67 -1.56
C SER A 147 -8.34 27.83 -0.75
N THR A 148 -9.32 27.59 0.15
CA THR A 148 -9.90 28.63 1.00
C THR A 148 -8.93 29.24 2.02
N ILE A 149 -7.76 28.60 2.25
CA ILE A 149 -6.73 29.13 3.15
C ILE A 149 -5.53 29.72 2.42
N LEU A 150 -5.57 29.77 1.08
CA LEU A 150 -4.46 30.30 0.25
C LEU A 150 -4.14 31.76 0.56
N SER A 151 -5.15 32.57 0.82
CA SER A 151 -5.02 34.00 1.15
C SER A 151 -4.38 34.23 2.51
N ASN A 152 -4.47 33.27 3.46
CA ASN A 152 -3.94 33.42 4.81
C ASN A 152 -2.56 32.77 4.95
N LYS A 153 -1.49 33.58 4.94
CA LYS A 153 -0.10 33.10 5.05
C LYS A 153 0.18 32.27 6.31
N LYS A 154 -0.49 32.60 7.44
CA LYS A 154 -0.32 31.90 8.71
C LYS A 154 -0.83 30.47 8.66
N ASP A 155 -1.93 30.25 7.95
CA ASP A 155 -2.61 28.94 7.90
C ASP A 155 -2.04 28.03 6.82
N ARG A 156 -1.32 28.57 5.80
CA ARG A 156 -0.70 27.76 4.73
C ARG A 156 0.25 26.69 5.27
N LYS A 157 1.04 26.98 6.30
CA LYS A 157 1.94 26.00 6.93
C LYS A 157 1.18 24.83 7.52
N THR A 158 0.05 25.11 8.18
CA THR A 158 -0.81 24.07 8.76
C THR A 158 -1.49 23.25 7.67
N ALA A 159 -1.91 23.88 6.57
CA ALA A 159 -2.48 23.17 5.42
C ALA A 159 -1.49 22.21 4.77
N ILE A 160 -0.24 22.66 4.58
CA ILE A 160 0.84 21.80 4.06
C ILE A 160 1.01 20.59 4.95
N TYR A 161 1.14 20.79 6.26
CA TYR A 161 1.32 19.71 7.24
C TYR A 161 0.14 18.70 7.20
N LEU A 162 -1.10 19.20 7.15
CA LEU A 162 -2.29 18.35 7.10
C LEU A 162 -2.36 17.52 5.81
N LEU A 163 -2.05 18.15 4.66
CA LEU A 163 -2.00 17.44 3.37
C LEU A 163 -0.88 16.39 3.32
N GLU A 164 0.32 16.73 3.78
CA GLU A 164 1.45 15.79 3.83
C GLU A 164 1.14 14.58 4.72
N LYS A 165 0.55 14.84 5.90
CA LYS A 165 0.08 13.78 6.80
C LYS A 165 -0.97 12.90 6.12
N TYR A 166 -1.97 13.51 5.49
CA TYR A 166 -3.02 12.78 4.77
C TYR A 166 -2.46 11.88 3.65
N ILE A 167 -1.53 12.41 2.84
CA ILE A 167 -0.90 11.64 1.74
C ILE A 167 -0.14 10.44 2.29
N LYS A 168 0.53 10.60 3.44
CA LYS A 168 1.32 9.55 4.08
C LYS A 168 0.44 8.45 4.68
N ASP A 169 -0.61 8.84 5.40
CA ASP A 169 -1.41 7.94 6.24
C ASP A 169 -2.60 7.32 5.47
N SER A 170 -2.93 7.83 4.26
CA SER A 170 -4.08 7.38 3.48
C SER A 170 -3.76 6.16 2.60
N ASP A 171 -4.21 4.98 3.03
CA ASP A 171 -4.14 3.74 2.25
C ASP A 171 -5.22 3.67 1.15
N ASN A 172 -6.24 4.52 1.19
CA ASN A 172 -7.42 4.45 0.33
C ASN A 172 -7.33 5.33 -0.92
N THR A 173 -6.30 6.18 -1.01
CA THR A 173 -6.13 7.11 -2.13
C THR A 173 -5.39 6.42 -3.28
N THR A 174 -5.91 6.55 -4.51
CA THR A 174 -5.23 6.01 -5.70
C THR A 174 -3.86 6.68 -5.90
N PRO A 175 -2.87 6.00 -6.52
CA PRO A 175 -1.57 6.60 -6.81
C PRO A 175 -1.67 7.94 -7.57
N ALA A 176 -2.56 8.03 -8.56
CA ALA A 176 -2.78 9.25 -9.33
C ALA A 176 -3.31 10.41 -8.45
N ASN A 177 -4.25 10.12 -7.57
CA ASN A 177 -4.80 11.13 -6.66
C ASN A 177 -3.78 11.54 -5.60
N LYS A 178 -2.94 10.62 -5.11
CA LYS A 178 -1.80 10.97 -4.24
C LYS A 178 -0.87 11.97 -4.94
N LEU A 179 -0.57 11.78 -6.22
CA LEU A 179 0.26 12.70 -6.99
C LEU A 179 -0.41 14.08 -7.18
N LYS A 180 -1.72 14.13 -7.44
CA LYS A 180 -2.45 15.41 -7.49
C LYS A 180 -2.39 16.15 -6.15
N LEU A 181 -2.62 15.45 -5.03
CA LEU A 181 -2.53 16.03 -3.69
C LEU A 181 -1.10 16.51 -3.37
N LYS A 182 -0.09 15.75 -3.77
CA LYS A 182 1.32 16.16 -3.70
C LYS A 182 1.59 17.42 -4.51
N GLY A 183 0.94 17.56 -5.67
CA GLY A 183 0.95 18.80 -6.47
C GLY A 183 0.37 19.99 -5.70
N TYR A 184 -0.72 19.83 -4.96
CA TYR A 184 -1.26 20.89 -4.10
C TYR A 184 -0.30 21.29 -2.98
N VAL A 185 0.39 20.32 -2.35
CA VAL A 185 1.47 20.61 -1.39
C VAL A 185 2.55 21.45 -2.04
N ALA A 186 2.99 21.08 -3.26
CA ALA A 186 4.01 21.83 -3.99
C ALA A 186 3.56 23.26 -4.31
N ILE A 187 2.29 23.47 -4.73
CA ILE A 187 1.71 24.81 -4.95
C ILE A 187 1.72 25.64 -3.66
N PHE A 188 1.29 25.05 -2.52
CA PHE A 188 1.32 25.78 -1.24
C PHE A 188 2.76 26.13 -0.80
N LYS A 189 3.73 25.25 -1.05
CA LYS A 189 5.15 25.56 -0.80
C LYS A 189 5.66 26.69 -1.68
N MET A 190 5.32 26.71 -2.97
CA MET A 190 5.60 27.81 -3.89
C MET A 190 5.04 29.15 -3.36
N MET A 191 3.77 29.16 -2.95
CA MET A 191 3.11 30.35 -2.37
C MET A 191 3.72 30.81 -1.05
N ASN A 192 4.36 29.90 -0.33
CA ASN A 192 5.17 30.23 0.87
C ASN A 192 6.63 30.62 0.55
N LYS A 193 6.95 30.83 -0.72
CA LYS A 193 8.30 31.15 -1.21
C LYS A 193 9.33 30.03 -0.96
N ASN A 194 8.90 28.79 -0.78
CA ASN A 194 9.75 27.60 -0.66
C ASN A 194 9.92 26.98 -2.07
N TYR A 195 10.57 27.72 -2.98
CA TYR A 195 10.64 27.40 -4.41
C TYR A 195 11.45 26.13 -4.68
N ALA A 196 12.60 25.94 -4.03
CA ALA A 196 13.45 24.78 -4.23
C ALA A 196 12.74 23.46 -3.88
N GLU A 197 12.07 23.42 -2.73
CA GLU A 197 11.32 22.27 -2.28
C GLU A 197 10.10 22.00 -3.18
N SER A 198 9.44 23.07 -3.69
CA SER A 198 8.33 22.97 -4.63
C SER A 198 8.77 22.40 -5.98
N ILE A 199 9.86 22.89 -6.55
CA ILE A 199 10.43 22.38 -7.81
C ILE A 199 10.77 20.88 -7.67
N TYR A 200 11.45 20.53 -6.58
CA TYR A 200 11.78 19.13 -6.29
C TYR A 200 10.55 18.23 -6.27
N LEU A 201 9.48 18.66 -5.57
CA LEU A 201 8.24 17.89 -5.50
C LEU A 201 7.59 17.71 -6.88
N PHE A 202 7.62 18.73 -7.75
CA PHE A 202 7.08 18.59 -9.10
C PHE A 202 7.90 17.65 -9.97
N TYR A 203 9.23 17.64 -9.86
CA TYR A 203 10.04 16.63 -10.55
C TYR A 203 9.81 15.22 -10.03
N ASP A 204 9.62 15.07 -8.73
CA ASP A 204 9.28 13.80 -8.10
C ASP A 204 7.89 13.30 -8.58
N ILE A 205 6.90 14.20 -8.70
CA ILE A 205 5.59 13.89 -9.29
C ILE A 205 5.74 13.43 -10.75
N ILE A 206 6.57 14.08 -11.56
CA ILE A 206 6.80 13.66 -12.95
C ILE A 206 7.39 12.25 -13.01
N SER A 207 8.35 11.95 -12.15
CA SER A 207 8.99 10.63 -12.05
C SER A 207 8.00 9.54 -11.61
N GLU A 208 7.24 9.80 -10.56
CA GLU A 208 6.26 8.83 -10.04
C GLU A 208 5.07 8.64 -11.01
N ALA A 209 4.73 9.67 -11.80
CA ALA A 209 3.64 9.59 -12.77
C ALA A 209 3.87 8.52 -13.85
N GLU A 210 5.12 8.16 -14.13
CA GLU A 210 5.45 7.08 -15.10
C GLU A 210 4.84 5.73 -14.69
N ASN A 211 4.56 5.51 -13.41
CA ASN A 211 3.92 4.30 -12.90
C ASN A 211 2.38 4.27 -13.11
N ILE A 212 1.77 5.36 -13.61
CA ILE A 212 0.33 5.44 -13.85
C ILE A 212 0.01 4.80 -15.21
N LYS A 213 -0.85 3.78 -15.18
CA LYS A 213 -1.23 3.02 -16.38
C LYS A 213 -2.07 3.83 -17.38
N ASP A 214 -2.98 4.68 -16.88
CA ASP A 214 -3.79 5.56 -17.72
C ASP A 214 -2.91 6.68 -18.30
N ILE A 215 -2.70 6.63 -19.61
CA ILE A 215 -1.81 7.54 -20.34
C ILE A 215 -2.31 8.98 -20.26
N ASN A 216 -3.61 9.23 -20.42
CA ASN A 216 -4.17 10.58 -20.36
C ASN A 216 -4.04 11.19 -18.98
N LEU A 217 -4.36 10.43 -17.95
CA LEU A 217 -4.21 10.87 -16.55
C LEU A 217 -2.73 11.14 -16.21
N ARG A 218 -1.83 10.25 -16.60
CA ARG A 218 -0.38 10.43 -16.48
C ARG A 218 0.08 11.72 -17.15
N ASN A 219 -0.32 11.92 -18.41
CA ASN A 219 0.07 13.07 -19.20
C ASN A 219 -0.49 14.37 -18.62
N SER A 220 -1.76 14.40 -18.17
CA SER A 220 -2.35 15.55 -17.49
C SER A 220 -1.57 15.96 -16.24
N ILE A 221 -1.16 15.00 -15.42
CA ILE A 221 -0.35 15.25 -14.21
C ILE A 221 1.02 15.83 -14.59
N LYS A 222 1.70 15.28 -15.61
CA LYS A 222 3.00 15.76 -16.09
C LYS A 222 2.91 17.17 -16.68
N ILE A 223 1.87 17.45 -17.45
CA ILE A 223 1.61 18.80 -18.02
C ILE A 223 1.53 19.83 -16.89
N LYS A 224 0.71 19.57 -15.86
CA LYS A 224 0.56 20.49 -14.73
C LYS A 224 1.86 20.66 -13.94
N ALA A 225 2.62 19.59 -13.74
CA ALA A 225 3.90 19.67 -13.05
C ALA A 225 4.91 20.55 -13.82
N TYR A 226 5.06 20.37 -15.15
CA TYR A 226 5.92 21.22 -15.97
C TYR A 226 5.43 22.67 -16.01
N GLU A 227 4.12 22.91 -16.11
CA GLU A 227 3.54 24.25 -16.03
C GLU A 227 3.95 24.96 -14.74
N TYR A 228 3.81 24.32 -13.57
CA TYR A 228 4.19 24.93 -12.30
C TYR A 228 5.70 25.09 -12.11
N ILE A 229 6.52 24.18 -12.65
CA ILE A 229 7.98 24.39 -12.69
C ILE A 229 8.29 25.63 -13.53
N GLY A 230 7.67 25.78 -14.70
CA GLY A 230 7.80 26.97 -15.52
C GLY A 230 7.39 28.25 -14.80
N ASN A 231 6.26 28.22 -14.05
CA ASN A 231 5.81 29.35 -13.25
C ASN A 231 6.83 29.77 -12.18
N MET A 232 7.51 28.80 -11.56
CA MET A 232 8.56 29.14 -10.59
C MET A 232 9.78 29.76 -11.24
N HIS A 233 10.23 29.27 -12.38
CA HIS A 233 11.30 29.92 -13.16
C HIS A 233 10.89 31.31 -13.60
N PHE A 234 9.64 31.52 -14.02
CA PHE A 234 9.11 32.84 -14.32
C PHE A 234 9.18 33.81 -13.14
N ILE A 235 8.76 33.38 -11.96
CA ILE A 235 8.83 34.16 -10.71
C ILE A 235 10.30 34.49 -10.35
N LEU A 236 11.22 33.60 -10.64
CA LEU A 236 12.65 33.77 -10.44
C LEU A 236 13.34 34.59 -11.52
N HIS A 237 12.58 35.15 -12.46
CA HIS A 237 13.05 35.92 -13.64
C HIS A 237 13.92 35.13 -14.64
N ASP A 238 13.88 33.79 -14.56
CA ASP A 238 14.55 32.89 -15.52
C ASP A 238 13.57 32.51 -16.65
N TYR A 239 13.31 33.49 -17.53
CA TYR A 239 12.26 33.38 -18.54
C TYR A 239 12.58 32.36 -19.63
N GLU A 240 13.86 32.17 -19.97
CA GLU A 240 14.30 31.18 -20.94
C GLU A 240 13.97 29.75 -20.44
N THR A 241 14.36 29.43 -19.25
CA THR A 241 14.03 28.10 -18.62
C THR A 241 12.52 27.97 -18.45
N ALA A 242 11.81 29.03 -18.06
CA ALA A 242 10.34 29.01 -17.96
C ALA A 242 9.71 28.59 -19.30
N ILE A 243 10.14 29.19 -20.43
CA ILE A 243 9.66 28.87 -21.80
C ILE A 243 9.96 27.39 -22.12
N GLU A 244 11.17 26.90 -21.78
CA GLU A 244 11.52 25.49 -21.99
C GLU A 244 10.53 24.56 -21.27
N LYS A 245 10.20 24.83 -20.00
CA LYS A 245 9.28 23.99 -19.23
C LYS A 245 7.84 24.07 -19.75
N TYR A 246 7.39 25.26 -20.18
CA TYR A 246 6.08 25.40 -20.83
C TYR A 246 6.03 24.64 -22.16
N ASN A 247 7.10 24.63 -22.96
CA ASN A 247 7.16 23.82 -24.17
C ASN A 247 7.06 22.33 -23.85
N LEU A 248 7.80 21.82 -22.82
CA LEU A 248 7.67 20.45 -22.40
C LEU A 248 6.23 20.10 -22.01
N ALA A 249 5.50 21.01 -21.32
CA ALA A 249 4.09 20.80 -21.01
C ALA A 249 3.20 20.75 -22.26
N ILE A 250 3.45 21.65 -23.22
CA ILE A 250 2.64 21.79 -24.45
C ILE A 250 2.87 20.60 -25.40
N ASP A 251 4.07 20.06 -25.47
CA ASP A 251 4.44 18.97 -26.38
C ASP A 251 3.94 17.60 -25.92
N ILE A 252 3.51 17.44 -24.66
CA ILE A 252 2.92 16.19 -24.18
C ILE A 252 1.58 15.95 -24.89
N PRO A 253 1.37 14.79 -25.57
CA PRO A 253 0.14 14.51 -26.29
C PRO A 253 -1.04 14.25 -25.35
N MET A 254 -2.24 14.73 -25.72
CA MET A 254 -3.50 14.43 -25.06
C MET A 254 -4.46 13.79 -26.07
N LYS A 255 -5.45 13.04 -25.55
CA LYS A 255 -6.35 12.21 -26.37
C LYS A 255 -7.23 13.04 -27.32
N ASP A 256 -7.77 14.13 -26.84
CA ASP A 256 -8.70 14.97 -27.59
C ASP A 256 -8.42 16.46 -27.37
N GLN A 257 -9.09 17.31 -28.16
CA GLN A 257 -8.86 18.77 -28.15
C GLN A 257 -9.34 19.43 -26.84
N TYR A 258 -10.39 18.92 -26.22
CA TYR A 258 -10.91 19.46 -24.96
C TYR A 258 -9.95 19.18 -23.80
N GLU A 259 -9.50 17.91 -23.65
CA GLU A 259 -8.48 17.54 -22.65
C GLU A 259 -7.15 18.28 -22.90
N ASN A 260 -6.76 18.44 -24.19
CA ASN A 260 -5.57 19.17 -24.57
C ASN A 260 -5.63 20.63 -24.15
N ALA A 261 -6.72 21.33 -24.49
CA ALA A 261 -6.92 22.73 -24.14
C ALA A 261 -6.99 22.94 -22.62
N SER A 262 -7.82 22.16 -21.91
CA SER A 262 -8.03 22.28 -20.47
C SER A 262 -6.79 21.95 -19.62
N SER A 263 -5.91 21.09 -20.13
CA SER A 263 -4.66 20.77 -19.43
C SER A 263 -3.56 21.81 -19.66
N LYS A 264 -3.50 22.46 -20.83
CA LYS A 264 -2.35 23.25 -21.28
C LYS A 264 -2.56 24.76 -21.34
N TYR A 265 -3.78 25.28 -21.15
CA TYR A 265 -4.06 26.72 -21.28
C TYR A 265 -3.12 27.61 -20.46
N GLY A 266 -2.78 27.16 -19.23
CA GLY A 266 -1.85 27.91 -18.38
C GLY A 266 -0.44 27.98 -18.95
N ALA A 267 0.07 26.87 -19.50
CA ALA A 267 1.37 26.85 -20.16
C ALA A 267 1.40 27.77 -21.42
N TYR A 268 0.31 27.79 -22.20
CA TYR A 268 0.21 28.71 -23.38
C TYR A 268 0.24 30.17 -22.95
N THR A 269 -0.58 30.55 -21.94
CA THR A 269 -0.67 31.94 -21.47
C THR A 269 0.63 32.41 -20.82
N ASN A 270 1.23 31.59 -19.95
CA ASN A 270 2.45 31.98 -19.21
C ASN A 270 3.69 31.99 -20.09
N ARG A 271 3.77 31.10 -21.09
CA ARG A 271 4.81 31.17 -22.14
C ARG A 271 4.77 32.51 -22.92
N THR A 272 3.54 32.96 -23.24
CA THR A 272 3.37 34.27 -23.88
C THR A 272 3.89 35.41 -23.01
N ALA A 273 3.54 35.42 -21.71
CA ALA A 273 4.04 36.40 -20.76
C ALA A 273 5.59 36.37 -20.66
N SER A 274 6.21 35.20 -20.71
CA SER A 274 7.67 35.05 -20.70
C SER A 274 8.31 35.71 -21.94
N TYR A 275 7.73 35.51 -23.12
CA TYR A 275 8.21 36.20 -24.32
C TYR A 275 8.07 37.73 -24.28
N ILE A 276 7.02 38.24 -23.60
CA ILE A 276 6.87 39.69 -23.36
C ILE A 276 8.02 40.19 -22.50
N GLN A 277 8.35 39.48 -21.39
CA GLN A 277 9.45 39.87 -20.51
C GLN A 277 10.83 39.87 -21.25
N LEU A 278 11.00 38.93 -22.17
CA LEU A 278 12.19 38.87 -23.05
C LEU A 278 12.16 39.90 -24.22
N LYS A 279 11.14 40.77 -24.27
CA LYS A 279 10.93 41.75 -25.35
C LYS A 279 10.80 41.16 -26.75
N LYS A 280 10.41 39.86 -26.83
CA LYS A 280 10.16 39.13 -28.11
C LYS A 280 8.70 39.28 -28.55
N TYR A 281 8.26 40.50 -28.82
CA TYR A 281 6.84 40.86 -28.96
C TYR A 281 6.16 40.19 -30.16
N SER A 282 6.85 40.00 -31.29
CA SER A 282 6.30 39.30 -32.46
C SER A 282 5.94 37.85 -32.13
N THR A 283 6.85 37.14 -31.42
CA THR A 283 6.64 35.77 -30.96
C THR A 283 5.51 35.70 -29.90
N ALA A 284 5.52 36.66 -28.97
CA ALA A 284 4.47 36.75 -27.97
C ALA A 284 3.06 36.92 -28.58
N ARG A 285 2.95 37.76 -29.60
CA ARG A 285 1.70 37.98 -30.36
C ARG A 285 1.23 36.70 -31.08
N GLU A 286 2.16 35.98 -31.73
CA GLU A 286 1.82 34.69 -32.35
C GLU A 286 1.26 33.71 -31.36
N TYR A 287 1.91 33.56 -30.19
CA TYR A 287 1.45 32.63 -29.15
C TYR A 287 0.17 33.09 -28.45
N SER A 288 -0.07 34.41 -28.33
CA SER A 288 -1.39 34.92 -27.90
C SER A 288 -2.50 34.47 -28.83
N LYS A 289 -2.30 34.56 -30.15
CA LYS A 289 -3.26 34.07 -31.15
C LYS A 289 -3.52 32.58 -31.03
N LYS A 290 -2.44 31.76 -30.90
CA LYS A 290 -2.58 30.31 -30.66
C LYS A 290 -3.35 30.00 -29.39
N THR A 291 -3.23 30.83 -28.36
CA THR A 291 -4.02 30.65 -27.12
C THR A 291 -5.50 30.95 -27.38
N LEU A 292 -5.84 31.96 -28.23
CA LEU A 292 -7.23 32.21 -28.60
C LEU A 292 -7.87 31.04 -29.37
N GLU A 293 -7.09 30.34 -30.21
CA GLU A 293 -7.56 29.16 -30.96
C GLU A 293 -8.00 27.97 -30.09
N ILE A 294 -7.47 27.84 -28.88
CA ILE A 294 -7.83 26.77 -27.97
C ILE A 294 -9.04 27.11 -27.07
N ILE A 295 -9.45 28.38 -26.98
CA ILE A 295 -10.55 28.83 -26.12
C ILE A 295 -11.87 28.11 -26.37
N PRO A 296 -12.29 27.78 -27.63
CA PRO A 296 -13.55 27.03 -27.84
C PRO A 296 -13.58 25.64 -27.24
N PHE A 297 -12.42 25.10 -26.87
CA PHE A 297 -12.26 23.79 -26.25
C PHE A 297 -12.06 23.87 -24.73
N LEU A 298 -12.17 25.06 -24.13
CA LEU A 298 -12.05 25.23 -22.69
C LEU A 298 -13.40 25.08 -21.98
N PRO A 299 -13.40 24.62 -20.71
CA PRO A 299 -14.61 24.67 -19.89
C PRO A 299 -15.11 26.11 -19.72
N ASP A 300 -16.42 26.36 -19.85
CA ASP A 300 -17.05 27.68 -19.76
C ASP A 300 -16.57 28.48 -18.53
N LYS A 301 -16.40 27.79 -17.40
CA LYS A 301 -15.97 28.40 -16.11
C LYS A 301 -14.64 29.14 -16.18
N ILE A 302 -13.75 28.79 -17.09
CA ILE A 302 -12.39 29.38 -17.17
C ILE A 302 -12.17 30.23 -18.42
N VAL A 303 -13.10 30.19 -19.38
CA VAL A 303 -12.98 30.90 -20.69
C VAL A 303 -12.68 32.38 -20.51
N ASP A 304 -13.50 33.08 -19.72
CA ASP A 304 -13.35 34.52 -19.55
C ASP A 304 -12.07 34.91 -18.81
N GLY A 305 -11.67 34.10 -17.82
CA GLY A 305 -10.37 34.29 -17.17
C GLY A 305 -9.20 34.18 -18.15
N VAL A 306 -9.22 33.15 -19.02
CA VAL A 306 -8.19 32.98 -20.04
C VAL A 306 -8.20 34.12 -21.06
N LYS A 307 -9.38 34.59 -21.52
CA LYS A 307 -9.52 35.72 -22.40
C LYS A 307 -8.93 37.00 -21.80
N ILE A 308 -9.22 37.29 -20.54
CA ILE A 308 -8.64 38.45 -19.83
C ILE A 308 -7.12 38.39 -19.86
N PHE A 309 -6.49 37.25 -19.52
CA PHE A 309 -5.03 37.12 -19.60
C PHE A 309 -4.49 37.30 -20.99
N VAL A 310 -5.13 36.74 -22.03
CA VAL A 310 -4.68 36.88 -23.42
C VAL A 310 -4.80 38.32 -23.92
N TYR A 311 -5.94 38.98 -23.67
CA TYR A 311 -6.15 40.37 -24.08
C TYR A 311 -5.24 41.32 -23.30
N ASN A 312 -5.00 41.10 -22.02
CA ASN A 312 -4.03 41.88 -21.25
C ASN A 312 -2.59 41.72 -21.80
N ASN A 313 -2.17 40.50 -22.14
CA ASN A 313 -0.89 40.26 -22.79
C ASN A 313 -0.80 40.99 -24.17
N LEU A 314 -1.87 40.95 -24.95
CA LEU A 314 -1.93 41.70 -26.24
C LEU A 314 -1.86 43.19 -26.01
N ALA A 315 -2.55 43.73 -25.02
CA ALA A 315 -2.48 45.14 -24.64
C ALA A 315 -1.04 45.54 -24.29
N ARG A 316 -0.34 44.77 -23.47
CA ARG A 316 1.06 45.06 -23.12
C ARG A 316 2.00 44.97 -24.31
N ILE A 317 1.79 44.01 -25.23
CA ILE A 317 2.56 43.95 -26.48
C ILE A 317 2.37 45.25 -27.31
N GLU A 318 1.12 45.76 -27.43
CA GLU A 318 0.83 46.99 -28.16
C GLU A 318 1.40 48.21 -27.43
N LEU A 319 1.34 48.28 -26.09
CA LEU A 319 1.98 49.35 -25.31
C LEU A 319 3.49 49.43 -25.57
N TYR A 320 4.19 48.31 -25.49
CA TYR A 320 5.63 48.28 -25.70
C TYR A 320 6.04 48.51 -27.15
N GLN A 321 5.09 48.46 -28.10
CA GLN A 321 5.27 48.86 -29.52
C GLN A 321 4.73 50.23 -29.82
N ASN A 322 4.31 51.00 -28.78
CA ASN A 322 3.76 52.37 -28.88
C ASN A 322 2.46 52.46 -29.69
N ASN A 323 1.65 51.38 -29.72
CA ASN A 323 0.36 51.33 -30.39
C ASN A 323 -0.79 51.55 -29.35
N LEU A 324 -0.84 52.75 -28.77
CA LEU A 324 -1.70 53.05 -27.62
C LEU A 324 -3.18 52.79 -27.86
N GLU A 325 -3.71 53.12 -29.03
CA GLU A 325 -5.14 52.91 -29.37
C GLU A 325 -5.51 51.42 -29.35
N LYS A 326 -4.66 50.56 -29.93
CA LYS A 326 -4.91 49.10 -29.88
C LYS A 326 -4.76 48.54 -28.46
N ALA A 327 -3.82 49.04 -27.69
CA ALA A 327 -3.68 48.66 -26.30
C ALA A 327 -4.95 48.96 -25.52
N LYS A 328 -5.54 50.15 -25.74
CA LYS A 328 -6.78 50.59 -25.13
C LYS A 328 -7.98 49.74 -25.54
N GLU A 329 -8.07 49.33 -26.80
CA GLU A 329 -9.09 48.38 -27.27
C GLU A 329 -9.04 47.05 -26.51
N TYR A 330 -7.84 46.46 -26.36
CA TYR A 330 -7.67 45.22 -25.66
C TYR A 330 -7.99 45.35 -24.16
N LEU A 331 -7.58 46.44 -23.50
CA LEU A 331 -7.89 46.67 -22.08
C LEU A 331 -9.40 46.85 -21.86
N LYS A 332 -10.09 47.53 -22.81
CA LYS A 332 -11.57 47.66 -22.74
C LYS A 332 -12.26 46.27 -22.82
N LEU A 333 -11.75 45.34 -23.66
CA LEU A 333 -12.27 43.97 -23.68
C LEU A 333 -12.05 43.24 -22.34
N CYS A 334 -10.92 43.53 -21.67
CA CYS A 334 -10.70 43.00 -20.32
C CYS A 334 -11.72 43.54 -19.32
N ASP A 335 -12.04 44.87 -19.35
CA ASP A 335 -12.99 45.47 -18.45
C ASP A 335 -14.41 44.91 -18.66
N GLU A 336 -14.83 44.73 -19.92
CA GLU A 336 -16.12 44.15 -20.26
C GLU A 336 -16.26 42.73 -19.64
N LEU A 337 -15.21 41.90 -19.76
CA LEU A 337 -15.19 40.56 -19.17
C LEU A 337 -15.15 40.60 -17.63
N LEU A 338 -14.38 41.49 -17.03
CA LEU A 338 -14.31 41.66 -15.58
C LEU A 338 -15.66 42.13 -15.01
N TYR A 339 -16.34 43.06 -15.71
CA TYR A 339 -17.68 43.52 -15.29
C TYR A 339 -18.73 42.43 -15.34
N GLN A 340 -18.76 41.62 -16.41
CA GLN A 340 -19.68 40.49 -16.53
C GLN A 340 -19.43 39.40 -15.45
N ASN A 341 -18.21 39.28 -14.97
CA ASN A 341 -17.78 38.25 -14.03
C ASN A 341 -17.53 38.76 -12.60
N LYS A 342 -18.07 39.94 -12.23
CA LYS A 342 -17.84 40.60 -10.93
C LYS A 342 -18.05 39.70 -9.71
N ASN A 343 -18.89 38.67 -9.82
CA ASN A 343 -19.19 37.72 -8.76
C ASN A 343 -18.44 36.38 -8.82
N MET A 344 -17.62 36.15 -9.86
CA MET A 344 -16.93 34.84 -10.03
C MET A 344 -15.60 34.72 -9.29
N GLY A 345 -15.13 35.78 -8.59
CA GLY A 345 -13.92 35.72 -7.76
C GLY A 345 -12.69 35.22 -8.53
N ILE A 346 -12.48 35.75 -9.74
CA ILE A 346 -11.26 35.49 -10.53
C ILE A 346 -10.14 36.20 -9.81
N LEU A 347 -9.41 35.44 -8.98
CA LEU A 347 -8.33 35.94 -8.13
C LEU A 347 -7.35 36.80 -8.93
N ASN A 348 -7.30 38.12 -8.62
CA ASN A 348 -6.29 39.09 -9.03
C ASN A 348 -6.17 39.43 -10.54
N ASN A 349 -7.08 38.94 -11.41
CA ASN A 349 -7.05 39.33 -12.82
C ASN A 349 -7.27 40.84 -13.02
N ASP A 350 -8.05 41.45 -12.11
CA ASP A 350 -8.27 42.87 -12.05
C ASP A 350 -6.96 43.65 -11.83
N VAL A 351 -6.12 43.24 -10.89
CA VAL A 351 -4.84 43.94 -10.62
C VAL A 351 -3.88 43.89 -11.81
N PHE A 352 -3.82 42.77 -12.54
CA PHE A 352 -3.00 42.70 -13.77
C PHE A 352 -3.47 43.67 -14.84
N VAL A 353 -4.80 43.83 -14.99
CA VAL A 353 -5.39 44.78 -15.95
C VAL A 353 -5.16 46.22 -15.47
N GLU A 354 -5.39 46.48 -14.16
CA GLU A 354 -5.14 47.81 -13.55
C GLU A 354 -3.67 48.25 -13.73
N LEU A 355 -2.69 47.36 -13.54
CA LEU A 355 -1.28 47.67 -13.79
C LEU A 355 -1.01 48.01 -15.25
N SER A 356 -1.63 47.30 -16.19
CA SER A 356 -1.50 47.64 -17.63
C SER A 356 -2.18 48.96 -18.01
N TYR A 357 -3.26 49.35 -17.27
CA TYR A 357 -3.79 50.72 -17.41
C TYR A 357 -2.84 51.77 -16.85
N CYS A 358 -2.12 51.50 -15.77
CA CYS A 358 -1.07 52.40 -15.30
C CYS A 358 0.01 52.58 -16.36
N GLU A 359 0.50 51.50 -16.99
CA GLU A 359 1.42 51.59 -18.13
C GLU A 359 0.86 52.44 -19.26
N LEU A 360 -0.43 52.26 -19.64
CA LEU A 360 -1.12 53.04 -20.67
C LEU A 360 -1.18 54.53 -20.30
N TYR A 361 -1.62 54.88 -19.11
CA TYR A 361 -1.73 56.26 -18.65
C TYR A 361 -0.39 56.97 -18.58
N ILE A 362 0.69 56.29 -18.21
CA ILE A 362 2.03 56.82 -18.23
C ILE A 362 2.47 57.15 -19.68
N GLU A 363 2.20 56.28 -20.64
CA GLU A 363 2.54 56.49 -22.06
C GLU A 363 1.65 57.56 -22.70
N GLU A 364 0.39 57.68 -22.33
CA GLU A 364 -0.51 58.77 -22.75
C GLU A 364 -0.18 60.11 -22.09
N LYS A 365 0.80 60.14 -21.18
CA LYS A 365 1.16 61.30 -20.35
C LYS A 365 0.06 61.78 -19.42
N ASN A 366 -0.90 60.91 -19.08
CA ASN A 366 -1.96 61.16 -18.12
C ASN A 366 -1.50 60.78 -16.71
N TYR A 367 -0.47 61.47 -16.25
CA TYR A 367 0.25 61.12 -15.01
C TYR A 367 -0.62 61.18 -13.77
N LEU A 368 -1.64 62.07 -13.72
CA LEU A 368 -2.53 62.15 -12.55
C LEU A 368 -3.40 60.90 -12.38
N LEU A 369 -3.91 60.34 -13.49
CA LEU A 369 -4.67 59.12 -13.45
C LEU A 369 -3.77 57.91 -13.13
N ALA A 370 -2.55 57.88 -13.67
CA ALA A 370 -1.59 56.83 -13.37
C ALA A 370 -1.24 56.80 -11.88
N GLU A 371 -0.94 57.98 -11.28
CA GLU A 371 -0.61 58.08 -9.86
C GLU A 371 -1.78 57.62 -8.96
N LYS A 372 -2.99 58.13 -9.22
CA LYS A 372 -4.17 57.71 -8.46
C LYS A 372 -4.41 56.22 -8.51
N LEU A 373 -4.35 55.63 -9.70
CA LEU A 373 -4.57 54.17 -9.84
C LEU A 373 -3.45 53.35 -9.18
N LEU A 374 -2.19 53.80 -9.24
CA LEU A 374 -1.08 53.14 -8.52
C LEU A 374 -1.26 53.20 -6.97
N GLU A 375 -1.80 54.31 -6.46
CA GLU A 375 -2.14 54.39 -5.02
C GLU A 375 -3.25 53.40 -4.63
N GLU A 376 -4.32 53.31 -5.44
CA GLU A 376 -5.43 52.39 -5.22
C GLU A 376 -4.92 50.93 -5.26
N ILE A 377 -4.08 50.57 -6.25
CA ILE A 377 -3.47 49.23 -6.35
C ILE A 377 -2.55 48.97 -5.16
N SER A 378 -1.74 49.97 -4.72
CA SER A 378 -0.85 49.82 -3.56
C SER A 378 -1.62 49.49 -2.29
N ILE A 379 -2.73 50.18 -2.03
CA ILE A 379 -3.60 49.92 -0.89
C ILE A 379 -4.19 48.52 -0.99
N LYS A 380 -4.74 48.17 -2.15
CA LYS A 380 -5.32 46.84 -2.44
C LYS A 380 -4.30 45.72 -2.25
N ASN A 381 -3.07 45.93 -2.75
CA ASN A 381 -1.96 44.98 -2.63
C ASN A 381 -1.55 44.79 -1.15
N SER A 382 -1.46 45.86 -0.37
CA SER A 382 -1.06 45.82 1.03
C SER A 382 -2.11 45.09 1.90
N ILE A 383 -3.40 45.35 1.67
CA ILE A 383 -4.51 44.74 2.43
C ILE A 383 -4.58 43.22 2.12
N ASN A 384 -4.50 42.87 0.85
CA ASN A 384 -4.70 41.49 0.39
C ASN A 384 -3.39 40.67 0.24
N GLN A 385 -2.24 41.28 0.46
CA GLN A 385 -0.91 40.67 0.33
C GLN A 385 -0.71 39.96 -1.04
N LEU A 386 -1.03 40.67 -2.12
CA LEU A 386 -1.11 40.09 -3.46
C LEU A 386 0.27 39.82 -4.07
N GLY A 387 1.32 40.53 -3.61
CA GLY A 387 2.71 40.28 -4.04
C GLY A 387 3.16 41.09 -5.26
N PHE A 388 2.49 42.20 -5.60
CA PHE A 388 2.79 43.07 -6.73
C PHE A 388 3.68 44.28 -6.37
N GLU A 389 4.38 44.23 -5.23
CA GLU A 389 5.19 45.34 -4.73
C GLU A 389 6.27 45.77 -5.76
N SER A 390 6.94 44.83 -6.41
CA SER A 390 8.01 45.09 -7.37
C SER A 390 7.49 45.79 -8.61
N GLU A 391 6.38 45.32 -9.16
CA GLU A 391 5.70 45.93 -10.33
C GLU A 391 5.19 47.33 -10.00
N ILE A 392 4.55 47.50 -8.86
CA ILE A 392 4.05 48.81 -8.43
C ILE A 392 5.16 49.81 -8.28
N TYR A 393 6.26 49.47 -7.57
CA TYR A 393 7.38 50.37 -7.36
C TYR A 393 8.12 50.66 -8.67
N SER A 394 8.21 49.72 -9.59
CA SER A 394 8.79 49.93 -10.93
C SER A 394 7.98 50.94 -11.73
N LEU A 395 6.65 50.85 -11.75
CA LEU A 395 5.78 51.80 -12.40
C LEU A 395 5.77 53.19 -11.71
N GLN A 396 5.85 53.23 -10.38
CA GLN A 396 6.02 54.49 -9.64
C GLN A 396 7.33 55.18 -10.02
N MET A 397 8.44 54.46 -10.15
CA MET A 397 9.70 55.01 -10.61
C MET A 397 9.59 55.58 -12.03
N GLU A 398 8.99 54.84 -12.95
CA GLU A 398 8.81 55.30 -14.33
C GLU A 398 7.93 56.56 -14.37
N LEU A 399 6.83 56.59 -13.62
CA LEU A 399 5.95 57.76 -13.51
C LEU A 399 6.74 58.96 -12.99
N TYR A 400 7.46 58.84 -11.85
CA TYR A 400 8.17 59.94 -11.19
C TYR A 400 9.41 60.40 -11.98
N GLU A 401 10.03 59.54 -12.77
CA GLU A 401 11.05 59.92 -13.72
C GLU A 401 10.50 60.84 -14.82
N LYS A 402 9.33 60.46 -15.42
CA LYS A 402 8.67 61.23 -16.49
C LYS A 402 8.09 62.55 -15.95
N THR A 403 7.64 62.60 -14.71
CA THR A 403 7.15 63.87 -14.08
C THR A 403 8.24 64.69 -13.43
N LYS A 404 9.49 64.19 -13.40
CA LYS A 404 10.67 64.82 -12.77
C LYS A 404 10.52 65.02 -11.26
N GLU A 405 9.76 64.16 -10.60
CA GLU A 405 9.56 64.18 -9.13
C GLU A 405 10.62 63.32 -8.44
N PHE A 406 11.86 63.83 -8.41
CA PHE A 406 13.06 63.08 -8.00
C PHE A 406 13.00 62.53 -6.54
N ASP A 407 12.36 63.26 -5.61
CA ASP A 407 12.19 62.81 -4.24
C ASP A 407 11.30 61.56 -4.17
N LYS A 408 10.17 61.56 -4.88
CA LYS A 408 9.26 60.39 -4.97
C LYS A 408 9.93 59.23 -5.72
N TYR A 409 10.69 59.52 -6.78
CA TYR A 409 11.49 58.54 -7.50
C TYR A 409 12.45 57.82 -6.56
N SER A 410 13.22 58.59 -5.76
CA SER A 410 14.20 58.06 -4.84
C SER A 410 13.56 57.15 -3.81
N ILE A 411 12.39 57.50 -3.29
CA ILE A 411 11.63 56.69 -2.31
C ILE A 411 11.15 55.38 -2.97
N ALA A 412 10.60 55.46 -4.20
CA ALA A 412 10.14 54.26 -4.92
C ALA A 412 11.30 53.33 -5.26
N HIS A 413 12.44 53.87 -5.67
CA HIS A 413 13.70 53.15 -5.96
C HIS A 413 14.24 52.42 -4.73
N GLU A 414 14.28 53.11 -3.55
CA GLU A 414 14.71 52.48 -2.29
C GLU A 414 13.80 51.31 -1.92
N LYS A 415 12.47 51.49 -2.01
CA LYS A 415 11.50 50.44 -1.74
C LYS A 415 11.67 49.24 -2.71
N LEU A 416 11.89 49.50 -4.00
CA LEU A 416 12.10 48.43 -4.97
C LEU A 416 13.39 47.64 -4.65
N ILE A 417 14.50 48.36 -4.35
CA ILE A 417 15.75 47.70 -3.93
C ILE A 417 15.53 46.84 -2.68
N HIS A 418 14.79 47.37 -1.68
CA HIS A 418 14.49 46.61 -0.47
C HIS A 418 13.71 45.34 -0.78
N VAL A 419 12.63 45.42 -1.55
CA VAL A 419 11.80 44.26 -1.92
C VAL A 419 12.63 43.21 -2.68
N ASN A 420 13.45 43.64 -3.65
CA ASN A 420 14.27 42.71 -4.44
C ASN A 420 15.37 42.06 -3.57
N LYS A 421 16.03 42.81 -2.70
CA LYS A 421 17.01 42.24 -1.75
C LYS A 421 16.37 41.23 -0.78
N GLU A 422 15.18 41.55 -0.29
CA GLU A 422 14.45 40.61 0.59
C GLU A 422 14.04 39.35 -0.15
N PHE A 423 13.57 39.50 -1.40
CA PHE A 423 13.25 38.38 -2.28
C PHE A 423 14.45 37.47 -2.50
N ASP A 424 15.60 38.04 -2.94
CA ASP A 424 16.84 37.30 -3.16
C ASP A 424 17.34 36.61 -1.90
N PHE A 425 17.23 37.28 -0.76
CA PHE A 425 17.60 36.69 0.55
C PHE A 425 16.71 35.48 0.89
N GLN A 426 15.40 35.60 0.68
CA GLN A 426 14.47 34.50 0.94
C GLN A 426 14.69 33.31 -0.01
N VAL A 427 14.95 33.57 -1.29
CA VAL A 427 15.28 32.52 -2.28
C VAL A 427 16.57 31.80 -1.89
N LYS A 428 17.63 32.52 -1.55
CA LYS A 428 18.91 31.95 -1.09
C LYS A 428 18.74 31.13 0.18
N LYS A 429 17.98 31.64 1.14
CA LYS A 429 17.67 30.95 2.42
C LYS A 429 16.86 29.67 2.19
N ASP A 430 15.87 29.70 1.30
CA ASP A 430 15.09 28.52 0.94
C ASP A 430 15.99 27.45 0.29
N TYR A 431 16.85 27.87 -0.64
CA TYR A 431 17.79 26.99 -1.32
C TYR A 431 18.76 26.30 -0.35
N LEU A 432 19.37 27.06 0.57
CA LEU A 432 20.27 26.50 1.58
C LEU A 432 19.54 25.50 2.48
N LYS A 433 18.34 25.84 2.94
CA LYS A 433 17.52 24.98 3.77
C LYS A 433 17.11 23.71 3.02
N PHE A 434 16.83 23.81 1.73
CA PHE A 434 16.52 22.67 0.89
C PHE A 434 17.72 21.73 0.74
N ILE A 435 18.94 22.28 0.49
CA ILE A 435 20.16 21.46 0.40
C ILE A 435 20.41 20.73 1.70
N GLU A 436 20.31 21.42 2.85
CA GLU A 436 20.50 20.81 4.18
C GLU A 436 19.52 19.66 4.40
N LYS A 437 18.23 19.88 4.12
CA LYS A 437 17.20 18.85 4.24
C LYS A 437 17.43 17.67 3.28
N SER A 438 17.80 17.92 2.03
CA SER A 438 18.05 16.86 1.05
C SER A 438 19.26 16.03 1.45
N PHE A 439 20.33 16.65 1.95
CA PHE A 439 21.51 15.97 2.46
C PHE A 439 21.17 15.04 3.64
N ILE A 440 20.40 15.55 4.61
CA ILE A 440 19.95 14.75 5.76
C ILE A 440 19.05 13.58 5.29
N ALA A 441 18.14 13.86 4.36
CA ALA A 441 17.24 12.83 3.82
C ALA A 441 18.00 11.71 3.07
N ASP A 442 19.05 12.08 2.32
CA ASP A 442 19.88 11.10 1.60
C ASP A 442 20.70 10.25 2.59
N GLN A 443 21.26 10.86 3.65
CA GLN A 443 21.93 10.12 4.70
C GLN A 443 21.00 9.13 5.42
N LEU A 444 19.77 9.55 5.73
CA LEU A 444 18.76 8.67 6.35
C LEU A 444 18.38 7.51 5.45
N LYS A 445 18.18 7.76 4.13
CA LYS A 445 17.92 6.70 3.14
C LYS A 445 19.08 5.68 3.06
N GLU A 446 20.31 6.16 3.12
CA GLU A 446 21.48 5.29 3.10
C GLU A 446 21.57 4.44 4.36
N GLN A 447 21.33 5.03 5.53
CA GLN A 447 21.25 4.30 6.80
C GLN A 447 20.12 3.27 6.79
N GLU A 448 18.96 3.60 6.24
CA GLU A 448 17.83 2.66 6.08
C GLU A 448 18.21 1.49 5.18
N LYS A 449 18.87 1.73 4.04
CA LYS A 449 19.37 0.67 3.15
C LYS A 449 20.33 -0.28 3.88
N ILE A 450 21.28 0.29 4.64
CA ILE A 450 22.24 -0.50 5.43
C ILE A 450 21.52 -1.31 6.50
N SER A 451 20.55 -0.72 7.21
CA SER A 451 19.74 -1.40 8.21
C SER A 451 18.95 -2.56 7.63
N ASN A 452 18.27 -2.33 6.48
CA ASN A 452 17.52 -3.36 5.79
C ASN A 452 18.42 -4.51 5.28
N LEU A 453 19.65 -4.20 4.84
CA LEU A 453 20.64 -5.21 4.47
C LEU A 453 21.04 -6.06 5.69
N LYS A 454 21.32 -5.44 6.83
CA LYS A 454 21.65 -6.14 8.09
C LYS A 454 20.51 -7.07 8.52
N ILE A 455 19.26 -6.61 8.44
CA ILE A 455 18.07 -7.42 8.78
C ILE A 455 17.97 -8.63 7.84
N ARG A 456 18.14 -8.45 6.53
CA ARG A 456 18.15 -9.57 5.55
C ARG A 456 19.23 -10.58 5.85
N LEU A 457 20.45 -10.13 6.13
CA LEU A 457 21.57 -11.01 6.51
C LEU A 457 21.27 -11.80 7.79
N LEU A 458 20.67 -11.17 8.78
CA LEU A 458 20.23 -11.83 10.01
C LEU A 458 19.18 -12.92 9.73
N ILE A 459 18.19 -12.62 8.89
CA ILE A 459 17.16 -13.61 8.49
C ILE A 459 17.82 -14.80 7.78
N TYR A 460 18.73 -14.57 6.84
CA TYR A 460 19.44 -15.65 6.15
C TYR A 460 20.28 -16.49 7.11
N SER A 461 20.96 -15.88 8.07
CA SER A 461 21.74 -16.63 9.07
C SER A 461 20.85 -17.53 9.94
N ILE A 462 19.69 -17.03 10.36
CA ILE A 462 18.68 -17.80 11.11
C ILE A 462 18.16 -18.98 10.27
N LEU A 463 17.87 -18.77 8.99
CA LEU A 463 17.43 -19.84 8.08
C LEU A 463 18.49 -20.94 7.91
N ILE A 464 19.76 -20.56 7.77
CA ILE A 464 20.88 -21.52 7.67
C ILE A 464 21.01 -22.33 8.97
N ILE A 465 20.95 -21.68 10.12
CA ILE A 465 21.04 -22.36 11.42
C ILE A 465 19.87 -23.32 11.61
N THR A 466 18.64 -22.91 11.29
CA THR A 466 17.46 -23.77 11.41
C THR A 466 17.52 -24.98 10.48
N ALA A 467 17.99 -24.79 9.24
CA ALA A 467 18.21 -25.87 8.28
C ALA A 467 19.29 -26.86 8.77
N PHE A 468 20.37 -26.34 9.36
CA PHE A 468 21.42 -27.18 9.95
C PHE A 468 20.91 -27.99 11.14
N ILE A 469 20.15 -27.38 12.05
CA ILE A 469 19.51 -28.07 13.18
C ILE A 469 18.56 -29.16 12.68
N PHE A 470 17.73 -28.86 11.68
CA PHE A 470 16.82 -29.83 11.08
C PHE A 470 17.59 -31.02 10.47
N PHE A 471 18.69 -30.74 9.76
CA PHE A 471 19.57 -31.79 9.21
C PHE A 471 20.14 -32.68 10.32
N GLN A 472 20.65 -32.11 11.41
CA GLN A 472 21.19 -32.88 12.53
C GLN A 472 20.11 -33.74 13.20
N ILE A 473 18.91 -33.20 13.38
CA ILE A 473 17.79 -33.95 13.96
C ILE A 473 17.44 -35.15 13.06
N THR A 474 17.32 -34.95 11.75
CA THR A 474 17.01 -36.05 10.81
C THR A 474 18.11 -37.12 10.79
N ARG A 475 19.37 -36.71 10.90
CA ARG A 475 20.55 -37.63 11.01
C ARG A 475 20.45 -38.48 12.29
N ILE A 476 20.14 -37.85 13.44
CA ILE A 476 19.99 -38.57 14.72
C ILE A 476 18.82 -39.58 14.64
N PHE A 477 17.70 -39.22 14.02
CA PHE A 477 16.56 -40.13 13.85
C PHE A 477 16.94 -41.34 12.96
N ARG A 478 17.67 -41.15 11.86
CA ARG A 478 18.13 -42.23 11.01
C ARG A 478 19.07 -43.18 11.77
N LEU A 479 20.03 -42.66 12.53
CA LEU A 479 20.97 -43.44 13.33
C LEU A 479 20.23 -44.26 14.41
N LYS A 480 19.23 -43.67 15.08
CA LYS A 480 18.41 -44.38 16.07
C LYS A 480 17.58 -45.51 15.45
N LYS A 481 17.02 -45.34 14.26
CA LYS A 481 16.22 -46.36 13.58
C LYS A 481 17.10 -47.58 13.16
N ASN A 482 18.27 -47.35 12.63
CA ASN A 482 19.18 -48.41 12.19
C ASN A 482 19.74 -49.26 13.37
N ASN A 483 19.67 -48.75 14.61
CA ASN A 483 20.17 -49.42 15.79
C ASN A 483 19.27 -50.59 16.28
N PHE A 484 18.06 -50.73 15.71
CA PHE A 484 17.06 -51.74 16.08
C PHE A 484 16.86 -52.83 15.00
N ILE A 485 17.54 -52.77 13.92
CA ILE A 485 17.48 -53.73 12.79
C ILE A 485 18.69 -54.64 12.84
N ASP A 486 18.50 -55.94 12.63
CA ASP A 486 19.56 -56.90 12.43
C ASP A 486 20.13 -56.76 11.01
N GLN A 487 21.43 -56.58 10.89
CA GLN A 487 22.07 -56.28 9.59
C GLN A 487 22.06 -57.48 8.63
N LEU A 488 22.03 -58.71 9.16
CA LEU A 488 22.00 -59.91 8.32
C LEU A 488 20.59 -60.17 7.76
N THR A 489 19.60 -60.06 8.60
CA THR A 489 18.25 -60.52 8.29
C THR A 489 17.24 -59.47 7.98
N ASN A 490 17.59 -58.18 8.20
CA ASN A 490 16.71 -57.03 8.02
C ASN A 490 15.39 -57.06 8.85
N VAL A 491 15.27 -57.98 9.83
CA VAL A 491 14.23 -57.98 10.85
C VAL A 491 14.71 -57.25 12.11
N TYR A 492 13.89 -57.09 13.11
CA TYR A 492 14.32 -56.43 14.35
C TYR A 492 15.37 -57.26 15.06
N ASN A 493 16.32 -56.60 15.75
CA ASN A 493 17.28 -57.25 16.63
C ASN A 493 16.82 -57.31 18.08
N ARG A 494 17.55 -58.03 18.95
CA ARG A 494 17.21 -58.18 20.38
C ARG A 494 17.09 -56.85 21.14
N LYS A 495 17.78 -55.78 20.71
CA LYS A 495 17.63 -54.46 21.32
C LYS A 495 16.24 -53.85 21.11
N TYR A 496 15.57 -54.26 20.05
CA TYR A 496 14.18 -53.82 19.82
C TYR A 496 13.21 -54.44 20.80
N LEU A 497 13.45 -55.72 21.23
CA LEU A 497 12.68 -56.34 22.28
C LEU A 497 12.78 -55.53 23.60
N ASN A 498 14.01 -55.16 23.99
CA ASN A 498 14.21 -54.34 25.19
C ASN A 498 13.41 -53.02 25.12
N LYS A 499 13.36 -52.41 23.92
CA LYS A 499 12.55 -51.20 23.73
C LYS A 499 11.05 -51.46 23.84
N ILE A 500 10.56 -52.65 23.42
CA ILE A 500 9.16 -53.02 23.60
C ILE A 500 8.87 -53.19 25.12
N LEU A 501 9.72 -53.87 25.87
CA LEU A 501 9.63 -54.05 27.29
C LEU A 501 9.59 -52.72 28.04
N GLU A 502 10.55 -51.82 27.77
CA GLU A 502 10.58 -50.47 28.35
C GLU A 502 9.30 -49.62 28.04
N ASN A 503 8.73 -49.78 26.85
CA ASN A 503 7.53 -49.05 26.47
C ASN A 503 6.25 -49.59 27.17
N LEU A 504 6.19 -50.88 27.50
CA LEU A 504 5.11 -51.47 28.27
C LEU A 504 5.05 -50.90 29.70
N ASP A 505 6.20 -50.69 30.31
CA ASP A 505 6.29 -50.13 31.67
C ASP A 505 6.00 -48.62 31.72
N LYS A 506 6.39 -47.88 30.66
CA LYS A 506 6.19 -46.42 30.57
C LYS A 506 4.75 -45.99 30.30
N LYS A 507 3.95 -46.83 29.70
CA LYS A 507 2.53 -46.59 29.49
C LYS A 507 1.78 -47.33 30.56
N ASN A 508 0.95 -46.67 31.38
CA ASN A 508 -0.17 -47.33 32.09
C ASN A 508 -1.07 -47.99 31.04
N SER A 509 -0.58 -49.03 30.39
CA SER A 509 -1.16 -49.61 29.19
C SER A 509 -2.38 -50.44 29.57
N LYS A 510 -3.44 -50.27 28.81
CA LYS A 510 -4.54 -51.22 28.80
C LYS A 510 -3.97 -52.62 28.58
N SER A 511 -4.45 -53.59 29.31
CA SER A 511 -4.12 -55.01 29.09
C SER A 511 -4.30 -55.37 27.60
N ILE A 512 -3.27 -55.98 27.01
CA ILE A 512 -3.25 -56.35 25.60
C ILE A 512 -3.03 -57.86 25.52
N GLU A 513 -3.86 -58.56 24.80
CA GLU A 513 -3.63 -59.98 24.49
C GLU A 513 -2.50 -60.11 23.48
N LEU A 514 -1.45 -60.82 23.81
CA LEU A 514 -0.31 -61.06 22.93
C LEU A 514 -0.10 -62.57 22.76
N GLY A 515 0.28 -62.93 21.52
CA GLY A 515 0.80 -64.25 21.22
C GLY A 515 2.34 -64.15 20.95
N VAL A 516 3.06 -65.09 21.40
CA VAL A 516 4.51 -65.19 21.18
C VAL A 516 4.85 -66.54 20.55
N LEU A 517 5.68 -66.51 19.50
CA LEU A 517 6.29 -67.70 18.95
C LEU A 517 7.83 -67.58 19.13
N MET A 518 8.42 -68.57 19.77
CA MET A 518 9.86 -68.74 19.82
C MET A 518 10.24 -69.85 18.81
N LEU A 519 11.20 -69.54 17.92
CA LEU A 519 11.56 -70.39 16.78
C LEU A 519 13.07 -70.59 16.75
N ASP A 520 13.46 -71.82 16.39
CA ASP A 520 14.87 -72.21 16.23
C ASP A 520 15.03 -73.11 15.00
N ILE A 521 16.11 -72.86 14.25
CA ILE A 521 16.39 -73.64 13.04
C ILE A 521 17.02 -74.98 13.41
N ASP A 522 16.31 -76.05 13.08
CA ASP A 522 16.70 -77.42 13.47
C ASP A 522 18.06 -77.83 12.89
N TYR A 523 18.93 -78.38 13.76
CA TYR A 523 20.28 -78.82 13.41
C TYR A 523 21.14 -77.78 12.68
N PHE A 524 20.94 -76.49 12.94
CA PHE A 524 21.63 -75.42 12.25
C PHE A 524 23.16 -75.47 12.42
N LYS A 525 23.67 -75.93 13.56
CA LYS A 525 25.09 -76.15 13.74
C LYS A 525 25.64 -77.18 12.73
N LYS A 526 24.91 -78.33 12.58
CA LYS A 526 25.31 -79.35 11.57
C LYS A 526 25.21 -78.77 10.15
N TYR A 527 24.26 -77.88 9.87
CA TYR A 527 24.20 -77.21 8.60
C TYR A 527 25.45 -76.40 8.34
N ASN A 528 25.87 -75.55 9.28
CA ASN A 528 27.07 -74.73 9.16
C ASN A 528 28.33 -75.58 9.03
N ASP A 529 28.43 -76.66 9.84
CA ASP A 529 29.60 -77.53 9.82
C ASP A 529 29.78 -78.25 8.49
N ASN A 530 28.75 -78.53 7.74
CA ASN A 530 28.75 -79.20 6.45
C ASN A 530 28.71 -78.35 5.20
N TYR A 531 27.95 -77.22 5.29
CA TYR A 531 27.72 -76.32 4.13
C TYR A 531 28.46 -74.98 4.23
N GLY A 532 29.08 -74.72 5.39
CA GLY A 532 29.82 -73.48 5.66
C GLY A 532 28.91 -72.31 6.11
N HIS A 533 29.51 -71.37 6.81
CA HIS A 533 28.79 -70.21 7.40
C HIS A 533 28.08 -69.33 6.41
N ILE A 534 28.62 -69.19 5.15
CA ILE A 534 28.01 -68.38 4.09
C ILE A 534 26.63 -68.97 3.72
N GLN A 535 26.53 -70.31 3.63
CA GLN A 535 25.25 -71.00 3.37
C GLN A 535 24.32 -70.93 4.60
N GLY A 536 24.89 -70.99 5.81
CA GLY A 536 24.11 -70.75 7.03
C GLY A 536 23.51 -69.34 7.10
N ASP A 537 24.27 -68.34 6.71
CA ASP A 537 23.77 -66.95 6.60
C ASP A 537 22.63 -66.83 5.58
N TYR A 538 22.70 -67.56 4.45
CA TYR A 538 21.60 -67.65 3.48
C TYR A 538 20.35 -68.31 4.10
N VAL A 539 20.50 -69.37 4.87
CA VAL A 539 19.36 -70.02 5.58
C VAL A 539 18.75 -69.04 6.55
N ILE A 540 19.55 -68.38 7.41
CA ILE A 540 19.03 -67.40 8.38
C ILE A 540 18.27 -66.27 7.67
N LYS A 541 18.80 -65.71 6.56
CA LYS A 541 18.13 -64.69 5.75
C LYS A 541 16.80 -65.21 5.17
N SER A 542 16.81 -66.39 4.58
CA SER A 542 15.62 -67.01 4.00
C SER A 542 14.54 -67.27 5.03
N VAL A 543 14.90 -67.78 6.20
CA VAL A 543 13.94 -67.97 7.31
C VAL A 543 13.38 -66.61 7.75
N ALA A 544 14.23 -65.60 7.97
CA ALA A 544 13.79 -64.28 8.36
C ALA A 544 12.80 -63.66 7.35
N GLU A 545 13.05 -63.84 6.05
CA GLU A 545 12.15 -63.39 4.99
C GLU A 545 10.80 -64.08 5.04
N ILE A 546 10.81 -65.42 5.23
CA ILE A 546 9.59 -66.22 5.39
C ILE A 546 8.82 -65.72 6.61
N LEU A 547 9.47 -65.60 7.77
CA LEU A 547 8.84 -65.12 9.00
C LEU A 547 8.21 -63.76 8.81
N ASN A 548 8.97 -62.79 8.29
CA ASN A 548 8.49 -61.42 8.13
C ASN A 548 7.36 -61.31 7.11
N SER A 549 7.36 -62.12 6.06
CA SER A 549 6.27 -62.10 5.04
C SER A 549 4.99 -62.87 5.51
N SER A 550 5.09 -63.63 6.60
CA SER A 550 3.97 -64.45 7.09
C SER A 550 3.16 -63.77 8.19
N ILE A 551 3.65 -62.68 8.76
CA ILE A 551 2.97 -61.90 9.79
C ILE A 551 2.29 -60.68 9.24
N GLU A 552 1.40 -60.05 10.01
CA GLU A 552 0.62 -58.88 9.62
C GLU A 552 1.24 -57.56 10.09
N ARG A 553 0.71 -56.47 9.57
CA ARG A 553 1.14 -55.12 9.99
C ARG A 553 0.80 -54.87 11.47
N GLY A 554 1.79 -54.70 12.31
CA GLY A 554 1.66 -54.48 13.75
C GLY A 554 2.30 -55.58 14.57
N ASP A 555 2.52 -56.76 13.98
CA ASP A 555 3.34 -57.86 14.53
C ASP A 555 4.82 -57.55 14.29
N CYS A 556 5.70 -58.22 14.97
CA CYS A 556 7.15 -58.05 14.76
C CYS A 556 7.92 -59.35 14.84
N VAL A 557 8.87 -59.50 13.91
CA VAL A 557 9.87 -60.56 13.92
C VAL A 557 11.18 -59.98 14.50
N ILE A 558 11.76 -60.68 15.45
CA ILE A 558 12.96 -60.27 16.13
C ILE A 558 13.97 -61.46 16.02
N ARG A 559 15.19 -61.19 15.53
CA ARG A 559 16.26 -62.15 15.66
C ARG A 559 16.76 -62.14 17.11
N TYR A 560 16.43 -63.19 17.84
CA TYR A 560 16.63 -63.31 19.28
C TYR A 560 18.02 -63.77 19.63
N GLY A 561 18.56 -64.72 18.86
CA GLY A 561 19.91 -65.29 18.96
C GLY A 561 20.55 -65.49 17.59
N GLY A 562 21.52 -66.40 17.50
CA GLY A 562 22.19 -66.74 16.23
C GLY A 562 21.25 -67.29 15.16
N GLU A 563 20.57 -68.38 15.47
CA GLU A 563 19.58 -69.09 14.67
C GLU A 563 18.16 -69.02 15.23
N GLU A 564 17.97 -68.25 16.31
CA GLU A 564 16.71 -68.15 17.06
C GLU A 564 15.94 -66.88 16.64
N PHE A 565 14.68 -67.01 16.48
CA PHE A 565 13.73 -65.92 16.18
C PHE A 565 12.62 -65.87 17.21
N LEU A 566 12.16 -64.63 17.47
CA LEU A 566 11.01 -64.35 18.30
C LEU A 566 9.97 -63.59 17.46
N ILE A 567 8.76 -64.06 17.42
CA ILE A 567 7.63 -63.32 16.81
C ILE A 567 6.68 -62.85 17.93
N ILE A 568 6.34 -61.60 17.96
CA ILE A 568 5.32 -61.05 18.85
C ILE A 568 4.11 -60.67 18.02
N LEU A 569 2.99 -61.22 18.31
CA LEU A 569 1.70 -61.10 17.63
C LEU A 569 0.71 -60.36 18.54
N LYS A 570 -0.09 -59.48 17.98
CA LYS A 570 -1.09 -58.73 18.75
C LYS A 570 -2.50 -59.26 18.53
N ASN A 571 -3.26 -59.38 19.62
CA ASN A 571 -4.68 -59.80 19.62
C ASN A 571 -4.89 -61.16 18.88
N ARG A 572 -4.12 -62.19 19.23
CA ARG A 572 -4.21 -63.54 18.63
C ARG A 572 -4.73 -64.52 19.64
N ASN A 573 -5.63 -65.39 19.18
CA ASN A 573 -6.06 -66.59 19.91
C ASN A 573 -5.16 -67.80 19.61
N SER A 574 -5.37 -68.96 20.25
CA SER A 574 -4.54 -70.16 20.06
C SER A 574 -4.58 -70.69 18.61
N LEU A 575 -5.74 -70.61 17.98
CA LEU A 575 -5.94 -71.01 16.58
C LEU A 575 -5.11 -70.12 15.63
N ASP A 576 -5.02 -68.82 15.93
CA ASP A 576 -4.22 -67.91 15.11
C ASP A 576 -2.73 -68.24 15.19
N LEU A 577 -2.19 -68.67 16.33
CA LEU A 577 -0.78 -69.07 16.47
C LEU A 577 -0.48 -70.35 15.67
N GLU A 578 -1.37 -71.30 15.66
CA GLU A 578 -1.26 -72.52 14.91
C GLU A 578 -1.35 -72.26 13.38
N ASN A 579 -2.30 -71.44 12.98
CA ASN A 579 -2.43 -71.04 11.60
C ASN A 579 -1.18 -70.29 11.06
N ILE A 580 -0.57 -69.47 11.88
CA ILE A 580 0.69 -68.79 11.50
C ILE A 580 1.80 -69.83 11.36
N TYR A 581 1.90 -70.76 12.30
CA TYR A 581 2.87 -71.85 12.18
C TYR A 581 2.66 -72.66 10.90
N MET A 582 1.44 -73.08 10.60
CA MET A 582 1.15 -73.82 9.37
C MET A 582 1.51 -73.02 8.09
N LYS A 583 1.27 -71.73 8.10
CA LYS A 583 1.67 -70.86 7.04
C LYS A 583 3.22 -70.76 6.90
N LEU A 584 3.90 -70.67 8.02
CA LEU A 584 5.39 -70.65 8.04
C LEU A 584 5.97 -71.96 7.55
N PHE A 585 5.43 -73.06 8.06
CA PHE A 585 5.84 -74.42 7.67
C PHE A 585 5.68 -74.66 6.17
N LYS A 586 4.52 -74.39 5.63
CA LYS A 586 4.25 -74.52 4.20
C LYS A 586 5.21 -73.69 3.35
N ARG A 587 5.48 -72.43 3.73
CA ARG A 587 6.42 -71.61 2.99
C ARG A 587 7.86 -72.08 3.10
N LEU A 588 8.25 -72.66 4.21
CA LEU A 588 9.56 -73.21 4.40
C LEU A 588 9.75 -74.49 3.54
N GLU A 589 8.73 -75.33 3.49
CA GLU A 589 8.68 -76.50 2.58
C GLU A 589 8.75 -76.05 1.12
N GLU A 590 7.95 -75.06 0.71
CA GLU A 590 7.99 -74.53 -0.65
C GLU A 590 9.38 -73.95 -1.02
N LYS A 591 10.09 -73.38 -0.06
CA LYS A 591 11.47 -72.86 -0.27
C LYS A 591 12.49 -74.01 -0.46
N ASN A 592 12.20 -75.18 0.13
CA ASN A 592 12.91 -76.42 -0.01
C ASN A 592 14.45 -76.32 0.02
N ILE A 593 14.96 -75.70 1.14
CA ILE A 593 16.41 -75.52 1.29
C ILE A 593 17.03 -76.84 1.74
N PRO A 594 17.96 -77.46 0.95
CA PRO A 594 18.47 -78.79 1.24
C PRO A 594 19.26 -78.83 2.56
N HIS A 595 18.97 -79.88 3.41
CA HIS A 595 19.75 -80.13 4.63
C HIS A 595 19.97 -81.66 4.83
N LYS A 596 20.75 -82.24 3.94
CA LYS A 596 21.04 -83.70 3.88
C LYS A 596 21.66 -84.30 5.17
N PHE A 597 22.19 -83.44 6.03
CA PHE A 597 22.82 -83.86 7.30
C PHE A 597 21.91 -83.65 8.52
N SER A 598 20.68 -83.19 8.29
CA SER A 598 19.67 -83.16 9.35
C SER A 598 19.23 -84.58 9.71
N LEU A 599 18.80 -84.80 10.95
CA LEU A 599 18.24 -86.07 11.42
C LEU A 599 16.72 -86.13 11.34
N VAL A 600 16.10 -85.05 10.88
CA VAL A 600 14.62 -84.89 10.87
C VAL A 600 14.08 -84.88 9.46
N SER A 601 14.73 -84.16 8.53
CA SER A 601 14.23 -83.97 7.17
C SER A 601 15.42 -83.71 6.22
N ASP A 602 15.28 -84.01 4.93
CA ASP A 602 16.27 -83.69 3.90
C ASP A 602 16.38 -82.19 3.55
N HIS A 603 15.55 -81.34 4.19
CA HIS A 603 15.51 -79.89 4.08
C HIS A 603 15.53 -79.22 5.46
N VAL A 604 15.74 -77.85 5.43
CA VAL A 604 15.76 -77.03 6.65
C VAL A 604 14.37 -76.97 7.25
N THR A 605 14.27 -77.32 8.56
CA THR A 605 13.04 -77.29 9.37
C THR A 605 13.20 -76.37 10.55
N LEU A 606 12.06 -76.03 11.16
CA LEU A 606 11.98 -75.18 12.34
C LEU A 606 11.27 -75.91 13.48
N SER A 607 11.83 -75.85 14.67
CA SER A 607 11.07 -76.10 15.90
C SER A 607 10.47 -74.83 16.40
N VAL A 608 9.21 -74.87 16.81
CA VAL A 608 8.47 -73.66 17.22
C VAL A 608 7.75 -73.94 18.53
N GLY A 609 7.89 -73.04 19.48
CA GLY A 609 7.11 -72.98 20.71
C GLY A 609 6.20 -71.73 20.69
N GLY A 610 4.94 -71.93 21.05
CA GLY A 610 3.99 -70.83 21.10
C GLY A 610 3.36 -70.66 22.50
N ALA A 611 3.11 -69.43 22.90
CA ALA A 611 2.35 -69.09 24.11
C ALA A 611 1.50 -67.82 23.88
N LYS A 612 0.39 -67.70 24.59
CA LYS A 612 -0.44 -66.50 24.56
C LYS A 612 -0.89 -66.13 25.95
N ASN A 613 -0.98 -64.86 26.24
CA ASN A 613 -1.50 -64.35 27.50
C ASN A 613 -1.87 -62.87 27.39
N ILE A 614 -2.57 -62.37 28.40
CA ILE A 614 -2.83 -60.95 28.59
C ILE A 614 -1.62 -60.32 29.26
N VAL A 615 -1.04 -59.34 28.57
CA VAL A 615 0.19 -58.61 28.98
C VAL A 615 -0.19 -57.20 29.43
N LYS A 616 0.25 -56.80 30.62
CA LYS A 616 0.03 -55.46 31.21
C LYS A 616 1.33 -54.69 31.38
N ASN A 617 2.46 -55.40 31.57
CA ASN A 617 3.78 -54.84 31.87
C ASN A 617 4.90 -55.67 31.21
N SER A 618 6.15 -55.26 31.42
CA SER A 618 7.31 -55.97 30.88
C SER A 618 7.53 -57.37 31.46
N THR A 619 7.14 -57.56 32.74
CA THR A 619 7.25 -58.85 33.42
C THR A 619 6.31 -59.86 32.78
N ASP A 620 5.06 -59.49 32.50
CA ASP A 620 4.07 -60.34 31.83
C ASP A 620 4.58 -60.80 30.44
N LEU A 621 5.15 -59.88 29.64
CA LEU A 621 5.73 -60.23 28.33
C LEU A 621 6.95 -61.14 28.48
N SER A 622 7.81 -60.90 29.47
CA SER A 622 8.98 -61.75 29.73
C SER A 622 8.58 -63.16 30.13
N ASN A 623 7.55 -63.30 30.98
CA ASN A 623 6.99 -64.62 31.34
C ASN A 623 6.41 -65.32 30.11
N LEU A 624 5.65 -64.60 29.29
CA LEU A 624 5.10 -65.15 28.05
C LEU A 624 6.16 -65.63 27.05
N ILE A 625 7.31 -64.95 26.98
CA ILE A 625 8.44 -65.36 26.16
C ILE A 625 9.06 -66.65 26.76
N ASN A 626 9.22 -66.77 28.09
CA ASN A 626 9.72 -67.97 28.75
C ASN A 626 8.79 -69.18 28.55
N ASP A 627 7.45 -68.93 28.56
CA ASP A 627 6.45 -69.99 28.28
C ASP A 627 6.61 -70.51 26.85
N ALA A 628 6.78 -69.60 25.88
CA ALA A 628 7.04 -69.96 24.45
C ALA A 628 8.38 -70.70 24.28
N ASP A 629 9.42 -70.29 25.02
CA ASP A 629 10.75 -70.96 24.99
C ASP A 629 10.64 -72.37 25.59
N SER A 630 9.95 -72.56 26.68
CA SER A 630 9.64 -73.87 27.29
C SER A 630 8.94 -74.80 26.29
N SER A 631 7.98 -74.28 25.53
CA SER A 631 7.29 -75.03 24.48
C SER A 631 8.18 -75.32 23.26
N LEU A 632 9.11 -74.43 22.92
CA LEU A 632 10.13 -74.67 21.90
C LEU A 632 11.04 -75.83 22.35
N TYR A 633 11.45 -75.86 23.60
CA TYR A 633 12.26 -76.96 24.14
C TYR A 633 11.52 -78.30 24.00
N GLN A 634 10.20 -78.34 24.33
CA GLN A 634 9.38 -79.55 24.13
C GLN A 634 9.28 -79.94 22.65
N SER A 635 9.20 -78.97 21.71
CA SER A 635 9.18 -79.25 20.28
C SER A 635 10.49 -79.92 19.85
N LYS A 636 11.64 -79.47 20.40
CA LYS A 636 12.94 -80.07 20.12
C LYS A 636 13.06 -81.48 20.73
N GLU A 637 12.57 -81.74 21.94
CA GLU A 637 12.62 -83.09 22.58
C GLU A 637 11.69 -84.09 21.90
N ARG A 638 10.51 -83.62 21.43
CA ARG A 638 9.54 -84.51 20.76
C ARG A 638 9.91 -84.88 19.32
N GLY A 639 11.12 -84.53 18.85
CA GLY A 639 11.64 -84.93 17.55
C GLY A 639 11.76 -83.81 16.53
N ARG A 640 11.66 -82.54 16.94
CA ARG A 640 11.79 -81.33 16.09
C ARG A 640 10.74 -81.18 14.99
N ASP A 641 10.91 -80.24 14.10
CA ASP A 641 10.02 -80.00 12.96
C ASP A 641 8.55 -79.97 13.33
N ARG A 642 8.22 -79.17 14.36
CA ARG A 642 6.88 -79.09 14.92
C ARG A 642 6.62 -77.86 15.71
N PHE A 643 5.34 -77.62 15.95
CA PHE A 643 4.85 -76.59 16.81
C PHE A 643 4.31 -77.21 18.13
N THR A 644 4.64 -76.63 19.26
CA THR A 644 4.07 -76.94 20.56
C THR A 644 3.48 -75.66 21.17
N LEU A 645 2.22 -75.72 21.55
CA LEU A 645 1.58 -74.65 22.29
C LEU A 645 1.79 -74.86 23.77
N PHE A 646 2.09 -73.79 24.50
CA PHE A 646 2.14 -73.82 25.97
C PHE A 646 0.75 -74.06 26.55
N GLU A 647 0.58 -75.18 27.25
CA GLU A 647 -0.61 -75.50 28.01
C GLU A 647 -0.39 -75.20 29.51
N ASN A 648 -1.15 -74.29 30.05
CA ASN A 648 -1.15 -74.12 31.51
C ASN A 648 -1.76 -75.33 32.11
N HIS A 649 -0.96 -76.26 32.63
CA HIS A 649 -1.45 -77.25 33.55
C HIS A 649 -1.80 -76.61 34.92
N ASN A 650 -3.07 -76.11 35.05
CA ASN A 650 -3.61 -75.76 36.33
C ASN A 650 -3.75 -76.98 37.22
#